data_a38df64195627a0117bbd2c35eec77ea
#
_entry.id   a38df64195627a0117bbd2c35eec77ea
#
_cell.length_a   1.000
_cell.length_b   1.000
_cell.length_c   1.000
_cell.angle_alpha   90.00
_cell.angle_beta   90.00
_cell.angle_gamma   90.00
#
_symmetry.space_group_name_H-M   'P 1'
#
loop_
_entity.id
_entity.type
_entity.pdbx_description
1 polymer ?
#
loop_
_entity_poly.entity_id
_entity_poly.type
_entity_poly.pdbx_seq_one_letter_code
_entity_poly.pdbx_strand_id
1 'polypeptide(L)'
;SDNSIVSMIVGPLSPEENEALSEITEESLIKINDAEDGNHGFNVIARVMTISNPKEFTSSKGKPGKLCNIDIADDTGEVRLTLWSQNIKHLKNVKEGDIVKFTDVDCRINSYNRKKEFSLRPRSTMNVLDEESSIYPENISDFPVYEEKITPISEISHEGNISILGRLIKVPKPRSYDSNGKNGKVLSLEILDKTGKIQYTLWNNDVYIVSALDLKEGDIVKILNEQVRERDGEFSISHWSGRILKVEGDYDIPEYSSQIIKIGDAHEQKDVIVHGIVTKVSDTVEFTSSNGEPGFVKTIEIGDGTGTIRVTLWRDDTKMNLSKGDMLKVIGGNVEYDDFSRAYRVNTNWNSEFKINAADDLEIKESLEEKYHSRLVPIEISKIQEFDEEDGVEVDILARLIDIYNGSTFIRDDGTEGMRRSGIFADASKGIVRVTFWDDKAEFPFAVGRAYKIENAKTRLNNTVELNVNKSASVMEIPELQVENLPPLDVLEDLIYETRPIGELDEDDTNIKIIGRIMDVQDVHEFSRDDGSVGVVRSIDIGDKTGIIRASLWDSKADMLIEVGDPIKVQNPRIRYDNGLKLNIGSSSNILEPSIKELNEIPSTEELESILFTAKDIGMLEEEEPNVKVHGTLKNIYTDKILIYKCPFCDNTIDKDDKECVICNNEITVPKYTFIIS
;
A
#
# COMPACT_ATOMS: atom_id res chain seq x y z
N SER A 1 -62.10 -24.47 -6.59
CA SER A 1 -62.37 -25.75 -5.90
C SER A 1 -61.92 -25.60 -4.46
N ASP A 2 -62.91 -25.55 -3.62
CA ASP A 2 -62.89 -25.42 -2.17
C ASP A 2 -62.04 -26.53 -1.51
N ASN A 3 -61.14 -26.10 -0.63
CA ASN A 3 -60.67 -26.93 0.46
C ASN A 3 -60.96 -26.19 1.77
N SER A 4 -62.14 -26.39 2.26
CA SER A 4 -62.55 -26.06 3.63
C SER A 4 -61.80 -26.99 4.59
N ILE A 5 -60.87 -26.43 5.34
CA ILE A 5 -60.27 -27.07 6.53
C ILE A 5 -61.33 -27.01 7.62
N VAL A 6 -61.91 -28.14 7.94
CA VAL A 6 -62.74 -28.35 9.13
C VAL A 6 -61.80 -28.28 10.33
N SER A 7 -61.84 -27.16 11.06
CA SER A 7 -61.28 -27.06 12.40
C SER A 7 -62.21 -27.83 13.34
N MET A 8 -61.83 -29.04 13.75
CA MET A 8 -62.41 -29.66 14.92
C MET A 8 -62.00 -28.86 16.16
N ILE A 9 -62.89 -28.09 16.67
CA ILE A 9 -62.83 -27.57 18.05
C ILE A 9 -63.07 -28.78 18.93
N VAL A 10 -62.01 -29.38 19.45
CA VAL A 10 -62.12 -30.35 20.53
C VAL A 10 -62.38 -29.48 21.76
N GLY A 11 -63.55 -29.56 22.34
CA GLY A 11 -63.86 -28.95 23.65
C GLY A 11 -62.94 -29.51 24.74
N PRO A 12 -62.88 -28.88 25.95
CA PRO A 12 -62.10 -29.41 27.04
C PRO A 12 -62.45 -30.87 27.28
N LEU A 13 -61.44 -31.74 27.26
CA LEU A 13 -61.55 -33.15 27.54
C LEU A 13 -62.17 -33.35 28.92
N SER A 14 -63.03 -34.38 29.07
CA SER A 14 -63.57 -34.76 30.36
C SER A 14 -62.45 -35.20 31.32
N PRO A 15 -62.64 -35.15 32.63
CA PRO A 15 -61.64 -35.66 33.57
C PRO A 15 -61.21 -37.11 33.30
N GLU A 16 -62.14 -37.96 32.84
CA GLU A 16 -61.87 -39.36 32.45
C GLU A 16 -61.05 -39.50 31.16
N GLU A 17 -61.28 -38.61 30.18
CA GLU A 17 -60.45 -38.54 28.96
C GLU A 17 -59.07 -38.01 29.22
N ASN A 18 -58.90 -37.07 30.15
CA ASN A 18 -57.60 -36.59 30.62
C ASN A 18 -56.84 -37.68 31.42
N GLU A 19 -57.56 -38.45 32.25
CA GLU A 19 -56.97 -39.55 33.00
C GLU A 19 -56.52 -40.71 32.07
N ALA A 20 -57.35 -41.05 31.08
CA ALA A 20 -56.99 -42.02 30.05
C ALA A 20 -55.81 -41.56 29.16
N LEU A 21 -55.71 -40.26 28.85
CA LEU A 21 -54.56 -39.71 28.12
C LEU A 21 -53.31 -39.70 29.01
N SER A 22 -53.42 -39.47 30.31
CA SER A 22 -52.30 -39.55 31.25
C SER A 22 -51.79 -40.99 31.41
N GLU A 23 -52.70 -41.98 31.53
CA GLU A 23 -52.30 -43.38 31.57
C GLU A 23 -51.61 -43.88 30.30
N ILE A 24 -52.08 -43.46 29.11
CA ILE A 24 -51.42 -43.80 27.82
C ILE A 24 -50.05 -43.14 27.70
N THR A 25 -49.83 -41.97 28.36
CA THR A 25 -48.56 -41.27 28.34
C THR A 25 -47.57 -41.80 29.37
N GLU A 26 -47.99 -42.34 30.51
CA GLU A 26 -47.10 -42.98 31.47
C GLU A 26 -46.52 -44.30 31.02
N GLU A 27 -47.30 -45.14 30.32
CA GLU A 27 -46.82 -46.46 29.80
C GLU A 27 -45.68 -46.39 28.78
N SER A 28 -45.35 -45.21 28.25
CA SER A 28 -44.29 -45.01 27.24
C SER A 28 -43.02 -44.33 27.73
N LEU A 29 -42.96 -43.89 29.00
CA LEU A 29 -41.80 -43.24 29.57
C LEU A 29 -40.72 -44.25 29.95
N ILE A 30 -39.48 -44.03 29.42
CA ILE A 30 -38.30 -44.82 29.72
C ILE A 30 -37.26 -43.92 30.33
N LYS A 31 -36.63 -44.35 31.42
CA LYS A 31 -35.48 -43.66 32.03
C LYS A 31 -34.24 -43.83 31.14
N ILE A 32 -33.31 -42.85 31.24
CA ILE A 32 -32.10 -42.82 30.39
C ILE A 32 -31.29 -44.10 30.49
N ASN A 33 -31.07 -44.64 31.73
CA ASN A 33 -30.29 -45.84 31.89
C ASN A 33 -31.04 -47.12 31.49
N ASP A 34 -32.35 -47.13 31.54
CA ASP A 34 -33.19 -48.27 31.17
C ASP A 34 -33.38 -48.41 29.64
N ALA A 35 -33.05 -47.39 28.88
CA ALA A 35 -33.11 -47.45 27.43
C ALA A 35 -32.00 -48.32 26.88
N GLU A 36 -32.33 -49.32 26.07
CA GLU A 36 -31.43 -50.30 25.47
C GLU A 36 -31.16 -49.98 23.98
N ASP A 37 -30.07 -50.53 23.45
CA ASP A 37 -29.75 -50.44 22.03
C ASP A 37 -30.89 -51.04 21.17
N GLY A 38 -31.39 -50.26 20.24
CA GLY A 38 -32.50 -50.64 19.38
C GLY A 38 -33.90 -50.34 19.97
N ASN A 39 -34.02 -49.74 21.13
CA ASN A 39 -35.29 -49.15 21.57
C ASN A 39 -35.71 -48.02 20.63
N HIS A 40 -36.96 -48.03 20.22
CA HIS A 40 -37.50 -47.11 19.24
C HIS A 40 -38.83 -46.52 19.67
N GLY A 41 -39.01 -45.22 19.47
CA GLY A 41 -40.31 -44.55 19.63
C GLY A 41 -40.74 -44.38 21.08
N PHE A 42 -39.82 -44.37 22.03
CA PHE A 42 -40.12 -44.17 23.46
C PHE A 42 -40.14 -42.66 23.83
N ASN A 43 -40.62 -42.39 24.99
CA ASN A 43 -40.62 -41.04 25.56
C ASN A 43 -39.65 -40.97 26.74
N VAL A 44 -38.99 -39.84 26.92
CA VAL A 44 -38.10 -39.58 28.06
C VAL A 44 -38.35 -38.16 28.61
N ILE A 45 -38.32 -38.03 29.93
CA ILE A 45 -38.33 -36.72 30.61
C ILE A 45 -36.95 -36.54 31.21
N ALA A 46 -36.29 -35.42 30.85
CA ALA A 46 -34.93 -35.17 31.29
C ALA A 46 -34.70 -33.65 31.44
N ARG A 47 -33.73 -33.30 32.26
CA ARG A 47 -33.18 -31.95 32.30
C ARG A 47 -32.21 -31.77 31.13
N VAL A 48 -32.32 -30.62 30.47
CA VAL A 48 -31.36 -30.23 29.43
C VAL A 48 -30.12 -29.68 30.11
N MET A 49 -29.00 -30.35 29.90
CA MET A 49 -27.73 -29.99 30.53
C MET A 49 -26.87 -29.09 29.63
N THR A 50 -26.78 -29.41 28.34
CA THR A 50 -26.05 -28.58 27.36
C THR A 50 -26.78 -28.58 26.03
N ILE A 51 -26.64 -27.48 25.27
CA ILE A 51 -27.14 -27.34 23.91
C ILE A 51 -25.97 -26.90 23.02
N SER A 52 -25.60 -27.68 22.00
CA SER A 52 -24.59 -27.27 21.02
C SER A 52 -25.15 -26.36 19.94
N ASN A 53 -24.30 -25.63 19.24
CA ASN A 53 -24.71 -24.96 18.02
C ASN A 53 -25.06 -25.97 16.92
N PRO A 54 -26.08 -25.70 16.08
CA PRO A 54 -26.36 -26.50 14.92
C PRO A 54 -25.21 -26.53 13.94
N LYS A 55 -24.74 -27.72 13.55
CA LYS A 55 -23.68 -27.93 12.55
C LYS A 55 -24.25 -28.34 11.21
N GLU A 56 -23.72 -27.79 10.14
CA GLU A 56 -24.03 -28.22 8.79
C GLU A 56 -23.17 -29.43 8.42
N PHE A 57 -23.77 -30.40 7.75
CA PHE A 57 -23.08 -31.58 7.20
C PHE A 57 -23.61 -31.92 5.84
N THR A 58 -22.81 -32.63 5.07
CA THR A 58 -23.27 -33.26 3.81
C THR A 58 -23.38 -34.76 4.03
N SER A 59 -24.57 -35.27 3.82
CA SER A 59 -24.81 -36.71 3.97
C SER A 59 -24.00 -37.53 2.95
N SER A 60 -23.84 -38.84 3.19
CA SER A 60 -23.18 -39.74 2.26
C SER A 60 -23.87 -39.80 0.85
N LYS A 61 -25.08 -39.30 0.74
CA LYS A 61 -25.85 -39.17 -0.51
C LYS A 61 -25.75 -37.76 -1.11
N GLY A 62 -24.81 -36.88 -0.64
CA GLY A 62 -24.61 -35.55 -1.14
C GLY A 62 -25.66 -34.50 -0.74
N LYS A 63 -26.59 -34.82 0.17
CA LYS A 63 -27.63 -33.88 0.61
C LYS A 63 -27.14 -33.06 1.81
N PRO A 64 -27.30 -31.73 1.76
CA PRO A 64 -26.99 -30.89 2.94
C PRO A 64 -28.00 -31.16 4.06
N GLY A 65 -27.53 -31.15 5.29
CA GLY A 65 -28.32 -31.28 6.50
C GLY A 65 -27.75 -30.49 7.64
N LYS A 66 -28.51 -30.35 8.71
CA LYS A 66 -28.06 -29.75 9.97
C LYS A 66 -28.26 -30.75 11.10
N LEU A 67 -27.34 -30.74 12.06
CA LEU A 67 -27.50 -31.50 13.31
C LEU A 67 -27.17 -30.59 14.51
N CYS A 68 -27.82 -30.83 15.63
CA CYS A 68 -27.56 -30.22 16.89
C CYS A 68 -27.55 -31.30 17.96
N ASN A 69 -26.55 -31.28 18.85
CA ASN A 69 -26.49 -32.18 19.98
C ASN A 69 -26.91 -31.45 21.24
N ILE A 70 -27.71 -32.12 22.06
CA ILE A 70 -28.00 -31.69 23.42
C ILE A 70 -27.62 -32.84 24.36
N ASP A 71 -27.08 -32.54 25.51
CA ASP A 71 -26.85 -33.50 26.57
C ASP A 71 -28.00 -33.35 27.57
N ILE A 72 -28.67 -34.45 27.87
CA ILE A 72 -29.85 -34.52 28.75
C ILE A 72 -29.59 -35.49 29.89
N ALA A 73 -30.13 -35.19 31.06
CA ALA A 73 -29.94 -36.01 32.25
C ALA A 73 -31.27 -36.21 33.01
N ASP A 74 -31.46 -37.41 33.56
CA ASP A 74 -32.46 -37.71 34.54
C ASP A 74 -31.83 -38.28 35.84
N ASP A 75 -32.63 -38.76 36.78
CA ASP A 75 -32.16 -39.35 38.01
C ASP A 75 -31.37 -40.64 37.83
N THR A 76 -31.34 -41.21 36.63
CA THR A 76 -30.63 -42.48 36.36
C THR A 76 -29.34 -42.27 35.61
N GLY A 77 -29.20 -41.22 34.82
CA GLY A 77 -27.97 -40.97 34.10
C GLY A 77 -28.05 -39.79 33.13
N GLU A 78 -27.00 -39.65 32.30
CA GLU A 78 -26.86 -38.63 31.27
C GLU A 78 -26.65 -39.26 29.89
N VAL A 79 -27.22 -38.67 28.85
CA VAL A 79 -27.11 -39.16 27.48
C VAL A 79 -27.08 -37.99 26.47
N ARG A 80 -26.35 -38.18 25.39
CA ARG A 80 -26.42 -37.27 24.25
C ARG A 80 -27.62 -37.55 23.39
N LEU A 81 -28.42 -36.52 23.09
CA LEU A 81 -29.55 -36.57 22.17
C LEU A 81 -29.23 -35.77 20.92
N THR A 82 -29.29 -36.36 19.75
CA THR A 82 -29.04 -35.74 18.46
C THR A 82 -30.32 -35.28 17.79
N LEU A 83 -30.41 -34.00 17.46
CA LEU A 83 -31.50 -33.40 16.69
C LEU A 83 -31.05 -33.22 15.25
N TRP A 84 -31.91 -33.68 14.32
CA TRP A 84 -31.66 -33.54 12.90
C TRP A 84 -32.51 -32.42 12.30
N SER A 85 -31.96 -31.71 11.32
CA SER A 85 -32.52 -30.58 10.55
C SER A 85 -33.91 -30.06 10.96
N GLN A 86 -34.94 -30.88 10.82
CA GLN A 86 -36.33 -30.49 11.07
C GLN A 86 -36.67 -30.36 12.56
N ASN A 87 -35.94 -31.03 13.45
CA ASN A 87 -36.18 -30.99 14.87
C ASN A 87 -35.45 -29.83 15.56
N ILE A 88 -34.46 -29.23 14.90
CA ILE A 88 -33.69 -28.06 15.45
C ILE A 88 -34.60 -26.86 15.70
N LYS A 89 -35.70 -26.70 14.94
CA LYS A 89 -36.67 -25.62 15.15
C LYS A 89 -37.29 -25.61 16.55
N HIS A 90 -37.39 -26.81 17.21
CA HIS A 90 -37.96 -26.94 18.54
C HIS A 90 -37.08 -26.34 19.63
N LEU A 91 -35.79 -26.13 19.36
CA LEU A 91 -34.88 -25.51 20.30
C LEU A 91 -35.17 -24.01 20.61
N LYS A 92 -36.04 -23.37 19.82
CA LYS A 92 -36.38 -21.95 20.08
C LYS A 92 -36.95 -21.70 21.47
N ASN A 93 -37.64 -22.68 22.04
CA ASN A 93 -38.34 -22.58 23.32
C ASN A 93 -37.68 -23.42 24.42
N VAL A 94 -36.51 -23.97 24.19
CA VAL A 94 -35.79 -24.84 25.14
C VAL A 94 -34.52 -24.22 25.56
N LYS A 95 -34.26 -24.13 26.86
CA LYS A 95 -33.04 -23.61 27.47
C LYS A 95 -32.35 -24.70 28.29
N GLU A 96 -31.08 -24.52 28.52
CA GLU A 96 -30.31 -25.31 29.48
C GLU A 96 -30.92 -25.10 30.88
N GLY A 97 -31.06 -26.18 31.62
CA GLY A 97 -31.76 -26.23 32.89
C GLY A 97 -33.25 -26.62 32.79
N ASP A 98 -33.90 -26.48 31.62
CA ASP A 98 -35.30 -26.83 31.44
C ASP A 98 -35.52 -28.33 31.63
N ILE A 99 -36.66 -28.71 32.19
CA ILE A 99 -37.18 -30.08 32.18
C ILE A 99 -38.03 -30.25 30.94
N VAL A 100 -37.65 -31.19 30.12
CA VAL A 100 -38.29 -31.40 28.79
C VAL A 100 -38.76 -32.84 28.64
N LYS A 101 -39.98 -33.00 28.14
CA LYS A 101 -40.47 -34.27 27.63
C LYS A 101 -40.15 -34.39 26.16
N PHE A 102 -39.32 -35.38 25.82
CA PHE A 102 -38.99 -35.77 24.44
C PHE A 102 -39.84 -36.96 24.07
N THR A 103 -40.47 -36.90 22.91
CA THR A 103 -41.34 -37.99 22.42
C THR A 103 -40.74 -38.63 21.20
N ASP A 104 -41.06 -39.92 20.99
CA ASP A 104 -40.65 -40.71 19.80
C ASP A 104 -39.12 -40.71 19.64
N VAL A 105 -38.40 -41.07 20.71
CA VAL A 105 -36.93 -41.11 20.81
C VAL A 105 -36.42 -42.47 20.40
N ASP A 106 -35.32 -42.53 19.69
CA ASP A 106 -34.59 -43.79 19.40
C ASP A 106 -33.31 -43.85 20.23
N CYS A 107 -32.97 -45.02 20.73
CA CYS A 107 -31.74 -45.34 21.43
C CYS A 107 -30.82 -46.20 20.54
N ARG A 108 -29.54 -45.80 20.46
CA ARG A 108 -28.49 -46.58 19.77
C ARG A 108 -27.19 -46.52 20.53
N ILE A 109 -26.39 -47.58 20.44
CA ILE A 109 -25.01 -47.54 20.86
C ILE A 109 -24.14 -47.11 19.69
N ASN A 110 -23.44 -46.00 19.86
CA ASN A 110 -22.51 -45.50 18.87
C ASN A 110 -21.34 -46.49 18.70
N SER A 111 -21.18 -47.02 17.49
CA SER A 111 -20.18 -48.05 17.16
C SER A 111 -18.74 -47.58 17.34
N TYR A 112 -18.49 -46.28 17.31
CA TYR A 112 -17.17 -45.70 17.39
C TYR A 112 -16.71 -45.52 18.85
N ASN A 113 -17.55 -44.90 19.69
CA ASN A 113 -17.19 -44.60 21.10
C ASN A 113 -17.81 -45.54 22.12
N ARG A 114 -18.64 -46.48 21.69
CA ARG A 114 -19.38 -47.44 22.54
C ARG A 114 -20.33 -46.80 23.55
N LYS A 115 -20.68 -45.51 23.38
CA LYS A 115 -21.61 -44.82 24.25
C LYS A 115 -23.04 -44.90 23.71
N LYS A 116 -24.00 -44.91 24.66
CA LYS A 116 -25.41 -44.77 24.38
C LYS A 116 -25.68 -43.36 23.80
N GLU A 117 -26.45 -43.27 22.74
CA GLU A 117 -26.88 -42.01 22.13
C GLU A 117 -28.36 -42.08 21.78
N PHE A 118 -29.07 -40.99 22.03
CA PHE A 118 -30.46 -40.83 21.62
C PHE A 118 -30.57 -40.00 20.36
N SER A 119 -31.62 -40.18 19.60
CA SER A 119 -31.94 -39.33 18.44
C SER A 119 -33.46 -39.16 18.30
N LEU A 120 -33.82 -37.95 17.84
CA LEU A 120 -35.21 -37.64 17.56
C LEU A 120 -35.57 -38.07 16.11
N ARG A 121 -36.76 -38.65 15.97
CA ARG A 121 -37.39 -38.93 14.68
C ARG A 121 -38.02 -37.68 14.07
N PRO A 122 -38.40 -37.68 12.79
CA PRO A 122 -39.01 -36.51 12.15
C PRO A 122 -40.32 -36.01 12.79
N ARG A 123 -41.03 -36.83 13.51
CA ARG A 123 -42.31 -36.51 14.17
C ARG A 123 -42.19 -36.28 15.67
N SER A 124 -40.98 -36.40 16.23
CA SER A 124 -40.74 -36.18 17.64
C SER A 124 -41.09 -34.76 18.06
N THR A 125 -41.49 -34.59 19.31
CA THR A 125 -41.77 -33.30 19.93
C THR A 125 -40.85 -33.09 21.13
N MET A 126 -40.64 -31.84 21.48
CA MET A 126 -39.92 -31.37 22.65
C MET A 126 -40.84 -30.38 23.41
N ASN A 127 -41.32 -30.78 24.54
CA ASN A 127 -42.24 -29.98 25.36
C ASN A 127 -41.56 -29.64 26.67
N VAL A 128 -41.34 -28.33 26.92
CA VAL A 128 -40.84 -27.85 28.21
C VAL A 128 -42.00 -28.06 29.22
N LEU A 129 -41.65 -28.66 30.36
CA LEU A 129 -42.57 -28.88 31.45
C LEU A 129 -42.38 -27.80 32.51
N ASP A 130 -43.49 -27.26 32.98
CA ASP A 130 -43.53 -26.40 34.17
C ASP A 130 -43.93 -27.22 35.39
N GLU A 131 -43.73 -26.69 36.57
CA GLU A 131 -44.03 -27.35 37.83
C GLU A 131 -45.55 -27.65 38.02
N GLU A 132 -46.41 -26.98 37.25
CA GLU A 132 -47.88 -27.22 37.27
C GLU A 132 -48.29 -28.36 36.35
N SER A 133 -47.37 -28.89 35.54
CA SER A 133 -47.68 -29.99 34.62
C SER A 133 -47.90 -31.27 35.38
N SER A 134 -48.99 -31.99 35.04
CA SER A 134 -49.36 -33.28 35.63
C SER A 134 -48.32 -34.38 35.45
N ILE A 135 -47.43 -34.22 34.51
CA ILE A 135 -46.33 -35.16 34.22
C ILE A 135 -44.93 -34.66 34.64
N TYR A 136 -44.92 -33.56 35.45
CA TYR A 136 -43.66 -33.05 36.00
C TYR A 136 -43.09 -34.07 37.00
N PRO A 137 -41.79 -34.45 36.93
CA PRO A 137 -41.24 -35.49 37.79
C PRO A 137 -41.36 -35.13 39.29
N GLU A 138 -41.99 -35.94 40.09
CA GLU A 138 -42.02 -35.78 41.54
C GLU A 138 -40.64 -35.86 42.16
N ASN A 139 -39.71 -36.67 41.56
CA ASN A 139 -38.33 -36.83 41.98
C ASN A 139 -37.37 -35.89 41.32
N ILE A 140 -37.79 -34.70 40.90
CA ILE A 140 -36.94 -33.72 40.22
C ILE A 140 -35.69 -33.29 41.02
N SER A 141 -35.71 -33.41 42.35
CA SER A 141 -34.59 -33.19 43.25
C SER A 141 -33.44 -34.18 42.98
N ASP A 142 -33.77 -35.35 42.42
CA ASP A 142 -32.77 -36.40 42.16
C ASP A 142 -32.13 -36.22 40.77
N PHE A 143 -32.67 -35.36 39.92
CA PHE A 143 -32.07 -35.02 38.63
C PHE A 143 -30.83 -34.18 38.86
N PRO A 144 -29.75 -34.36 38.07
CA PRO A 144 -28.59 -33.48 38.11
C PRO A 144 -29.00 -32.02 38.05
N VAL A 145 -28.47 -31.23 38.94
CA VAL A 145 -28.72 -29.77 38.96
C VAL A 145 -27.95 -29.15 37.82
N TYR A 146 -28.62 -28.36 37.00
CA TYR A 146 -27.95 -27.52 36.04
C TYR A 146 -27.38 -26.30 36.77
N GLU A 147 -26.05 -26.23 36.86
CA GLU A 147 -25.35 -25.04 37.32
C GLU A 147 -24.59 -24.43 36.15
N GLU A 148 -24.95 -23.20 35.81
CA GLU A 148 -24.21 -22.44 34.81
C GLU A 148 -22.83 -22.09 35.39
N LYS A 149 -21.83 -22.95 35.15
CA LYS A 149 -20.49 -22.73 35.64
C LYS A 149 -19.73 -21.75 34.72
N ILE A 150 -19.72 -20.48 35.10
CA ILE A 150 -18.91 -19.46 34.44
C ILE A 150 -17.51 -19.48 35.04
N THR A 151 -16.51 -19.66 34.19
CA THR A 151 -15.09 -19.68 34.60
C THR A 151 -14.50 -18.28 34.41
N PRO A 152 -13.93 -17.65 35.44
CA PRO A 152 -13.16 -16.41 35.30
C PRO A 152 -11.97 -16.61 34.37
N ILE A 153 -11.68 -15.63 33.49
CA ILE A 153 -10.63 -15.75 32.47
C ILE A 153 -9.26 -16.04 33.11
N SER A 154 -8.95 -15.41 34.25
CA SER A 154 -7.67 -15.67 34.96
C SER A 154 -7.51 -17.07 35.54
N GLU A 155 -8.60 -17.81 35.72
CA GLU A 155 -8.58 -19.19 36.25
C GLU A 155 -8.39 -20.24 35.14
N ILE A 156 -8.37 -19.83 33.87
CA ILE A 156 -8.12 -20.71 32.74
C ILE A 156 -6.62 -21.11 32.77
N SER A 157 -6.35 -22.34 33.12
CA SER A 157 -4.99 -22.86 33.33
C SER A 157 -4.69 -24.15 32.59
N HIS A 158 -5.64 -24.72 31.86
CA HIS A 158 -5.50 -25.96 31.12
C HIS A 158 -6.49 -26.02 29.93
N GLU A 159 -6.20 -26.87 28.96
CA GLU A 159 -7.13 -27.18 27.89
C GLU A 159 -8.37 -27.92 28.41
N GLY A 160 -9.51 -27.60 27.88
CA GLY A 160 -10.78 -28.20 28.25
C GLY A 160 -11.97 -27.38 27.78
N ASN A 161 -13.18 -27.86 28.10
CA ASN A 161 -14.41 -27.12 27.80
C ASN A 161 -14.72 -26.17 28.94
N ILE A 162 -14.95 -24.90 28.60
CA ILE A 162 -15.32 -23.87 29.57
C ILE A 162 -16.49 -23.03 29.09
N SER A 163 -17.11 -22.35 30.03
CA SER A 163 -18.05 -21.24 29.75
C SER A 163 -17.55 -19.98 30.40
N ILE A 164 -17.60 -18.88 29.68
CA ILE A 164 -17.20 -17.55 30.15
C ILE A 164 -18.30 -16.54 29.92
N LEU A 165 -18.31 -15.49 30.73
CA LEU A 165 -19.13 -14.30 30.56
C LEU A 165 -18.21 -13.09 30.48
N GLY A 166 -18.33 -12.30 29.42
CA GLY A 166 -17.45 -11.16 29.24
C GLY A 166 -18.00 -10.13 28.26
N ARG A 167 -17.35 -9.00 28.20
CA ARG A 167 -17.62 -7.92 27.25
C ARG A 167 -16.76 -8.08 26.01
N LEU A 168 -17.36 -7.97 24.83
CA LEU A 168 -16.64 -7.85 23.57
C LEU A 168 -15.89 -6.51 23.52
N ILE A 169 -14.58 -6.57 23.52
CA ILE A 169 -13.72 -5.38 23.45
C ILE A 169 -13.14 -5.19 22.06
N LYS A 170 -13.24 -6.23 21.21
CA LYS A 170 -12.80 -6.18 19.82
C LYS A 170 -13.63 -7.11 18.95
N VAL A 171 -14.17 -6.57 17.86
CA VAL A 171 -14.98 -7.29 16.87
C VAL A 171 -14.44 -6.97 15.46
N PRO A 172 -13.32 -7.59 15.03
CA PRO A 172 -12.69 -7.30 13.76
C PRO A 172 -13.50 -7.84 12.57
N LYS A 173 -13.15 -7.43 11.36
CA LYS A 173 -13.71 -8.02 10.14
C LYS A 173 -13.10 -9.40 9.88
N PRO A 174 -13.88 -10.36 9.33
CA PRO A 174 -13.34 -11.65 8.92
C PRO A 174 -12.23 -11.50 7.90
N ARG A 175 -11.13 -12.26 8.07
CA ARG A 175 -9.98 -12.29 7.15
C ARG A 175 -9.93 -13.62 6.42
N SER A 176 -9.49 -13.61 5.18
CA SER A 176 -9.21 -14.81 4.41
C SER A 176 -7.80 -15.32 4.74
N TYR A 177 -7.63 -16.64 4.79
CA TYR A 177 -6.34 -17.29 4.88
C TYR A 177 -6.24 -18.42 3.86
N ASP A 178 -5.03 -18.70 3.41
CA ASP A 178 -4.71 -19.89 2.63
C ASP A 178 -3.83 -20.81 3.50
N SER A 179 -4.22 -22.05 3.58
CA SER A 179 -3.40 -23.09 4.22
C SER A 179 -3.36 -24.30 3.34
N ASN A 180 -2.20 -24.59 2.75
CA ASN A 180 -1.96 -25.72 1.86
C ASN A 180 -2.94 -25.79 0.68
N GLY A 181 -3.25 -24.64 0.04
CA GLY A 181 -4.19 -24.56 -1.07
C GLY A 181 -5.68 -24.63 -0.69
N LYS A 182 -5.99 -24.53 0.60
CA LYS A 182 -7.36 -24.42 1.10
C LYS A 182 -7.61 -23.01 1.62
N ASN A 183 -8.45 -22.28 0.91
CA ASN A 183 -8.91 -20.96 1.33
C ASN A 183 -9.95 -21.08 2.44
N GLY A 184 -9.77 -20.34 3.51
CA GLY A 184 -10.71 -20.26 4.62
C GLY A 184 -10.89 -18.82 5.11
N LYS A 185 -11.80 -18.65 6.08
CA LYS A 185 -12.00 -17.39 6.80
C LYS A 185 -11.73 -17.61 8.27
N VAL A 186 -11.20 -16.58 8.92
CA VAL A 186 -10.97 -16.53 10.36
C VAL A 186 -11.37 -15.17 10.91
N LEU A 187 -11.91 -15.17 12.12
CA LEU A 187 -12.24 -13.98 12.89
C LEU A 187 -11.98 -14.27 14.36
N SER A 188 -11.20 -13.41 15.03
CA SER A 188 -10.92 -13.55 16.47
C SER A 188 -11.53 -12.36 17.21
N LEU A 189 -12.52 -12.65 18.04
CA LEU A 189 -13.09 -11.72 19.00
C LEU A 189 -12.18 -11.63 20.22
N GLU A 190 -12.14 -10.47 20.88
CA GLU A 190 -11.47 -10.33 22.15
C GLU A 190 -12.51 -10.05 23.23
N ILE A 191 -12.46 -10.81 24.31
CA ILE A 191 -13.44 -10.81 25.39
C ILE A 191 -12.73 -10.45 26.69
N LEU A 192 -13.33 -9.53 27.45
CA LEU A 192 -12.85 -9.05 28.75
C LEU A 192 -13.84 -9.43 29.85
N ASP A 193 -13.35 -9.99 30.95
CA ASP A 193 -14.07 -10.02 32.24
C ASP A 193 -13.32 -9.20 33.30
N LYS A 194 -13.70 -9.31 34.55
CA LYS A 194 -13.01 -8.65 35.68
C LYS A 194 -11.57 -9.12 35.89
N THR A 195 -11.23 -10.28 35.38
CA THR A 195 -10.02 -11.01 35.74
C THR A 195 -8.99 -11.02 34.64
N GLY A 196 -9.40 -10.75 33.40
CA GLY A 196 -8.47 -10.77 32.27
C GLY A 196 -9.15 -10.66 30.92
N LYS A 197 -8.36 -10.90 29.87
CA LYS A 197 -8.80 -10.93 28.47
C LYS A 197 -8.49 -12.29 27.85
N ILE A 198 -9.32 -12.71 26.89
CA ILE A 198 -9.11 -13.92 26.14
C ILE A 198 -9.60 -13.76 24.70
N GLN A 199 -8.91 -14.41 23.76
CA GLN A 199 -9.34 -14.49 22.37
C GLN A 199 -10.35 -15.62 22.17
N TYR A 200 -11.41 -15.33 21.39
CA TYR A 200 -12.37 -16.32 20.92
C TYR A 200 -12.36 -16.36 19.40
N THR A 201 -11.91 -17.47 18.83
CA THR A 201 -11.67 -17.59 17.38
C THR A 201 -12.75 -18.37 16.70
N LEU A 202 -13.34 -17.77 15.66
CA LEU A 202 -14.33 -18.34 14.75
C LEU A 202 -13.67 -18.67 13.41
N TRP A 203 -14.03 -19.83 12.83
CA TRP A 203 -13.43 -20.33 11.60
C TRP A 203 -14.48 -20.54 10.50
N ASN A 204 -14.12 -20.25 9.25
CA ASN A 204 -14.93 -20.54 8.06
C ASN A 204 -16.35 -19.96 8.14
N ASN A 205 -17.37 -20.82 8.15
CA ASN A 205 -18.78 -20.39 8.19
C ASN A 205 -19.17 -19.81 9.56
N ASP A 206 -18.47 -20.17 10.62
CA ASP A 206 -18.79 -19.68 11.97
C ASP A 206 -18.52 -18.19 12.13
N VAL A 207 -17.68 -17.57 11.26
CA VAL A 207 -17.46 -16.11 11.26
C VAL A 207 -18.75 -15.31 11.06
N TYR A 208 -19.77 -15.93 10.43
CA TYR A 208 -21.07 -15.29 10.19
C TYR A 208 -21.96 -15.22 11.45
N ILE A 209 -21.60 -15.92 12.54
CA ILE A 209 -22.31 -15.82 13.84
C ILE A 209 -22.31 -14.38 14.33
N VAL A 210 -21.20 -13.65 14.14
CA VAL A 210 -21.08 -12.24 14.54
C VAL A 210 -22.13 -11.37 13.87
N SER A 211 -22.34 -11.52 12.58
CA SER A 211 -23.38 -10.76 11.86
C SER A 211 -24.80 -11.26 12.15
N ALA A 212 -24.96 -12.55 12.38
CA ALA A 212 -26.27 -13.15 12.69
C ALA A 212 -26.82 -12.72 14.06
N LEU A 213 -25.92 -12.47 15.03
CA LEU A 213 -26.25 -12.00 16.37
C LEU A 213 -26.10 -10.47 16.52
N ASP A 214 -25.74 -9.74 15.45
CA ASP A 214 -25.42 -8.30 15.46
C ASP A 214 -24.47 -7.94 16.61
N LEU A 215 -23.38 -8.71 16.73
CA LEU A 215 -22.39 -8.50 17.80
C LEU A 215 -21.53 -7.28 17.50
N LYS A 216 -21.35 -6.43 18.50
CA LYS A 216 -20.57 -5.20 18.44
C LYS A 216 -19.65 -5.07 19.66
N GLU A 217 -18.63 -4.25 19.53
CA GLU A 217 -17.82 -3.83 20.69
C GLU A 217 -18.72 -3.21 21.76
N GLY A 218 -18.49 -3.59 23.01
CA GLY A 218 -19.30 -3.21 24.16
C GLY A 218 -20.40 -4.21 24.51
N ASP A 219 -20.81 -5.09 23.62
CA ASP A 219 -21.81 -6.13 23.92
C ASP A 219 -21.30 -7.11 24.97
N ILE A 220 -22.18 -7.57 25.84
CA ILE A 220 -21.89 -8.64 26.78
C ILE A 220 -22.31 -9.96 26.17
N VAL A 221 -21.41 -10.93 26.21
CA VAL A 221 -21.63 -12.26 25.65
C VAL A 221 -21.33 -13.35 26.65
N LYS A 222 -22.12 -14.42 26.58
CA LYS A 222 -21.80 -15.70 27.17
C LYS A 222 -21.25 -16.64 26.12
N ILE A 223 -20.07 -17.17 26.35
CA ILE A 223 -19.50 -18.24 25.58
C ILE A 223 -19.66 -19.53 26.39
N LEU A 224 -20.45 -20.47 25.87
CA LEU A 224 -20.85 -21.67 26.60
C LEU A 224 -20.22 -22.92 26.01
N ASN A 225 -19.62 -23.73 26.86
CA ASN A 225 -19.10 -25.07 26.52
C ASN A 225 -18.14 -25.10 25.31
N GLU A 226 -17.21 -24.15 25.27
CA GLU A 226 -16.20 -24.03 24.20
C GLU A 226 -14.83 -24.52 24.63
N GLN A 227 -14.03 -24.91 23.62
CA GLN A 227 -12.73 -25.52 23.87
C GLN A 227 -11.62 -24.48 24.03
N VAL A 228 -10.92 -24.56 25.16
CA VAL A 228 -9.66 -23.83 25.38
C VAL A 228 -8.52 -24.52 24.64
N ARG A 229 -7.66 -23.74 24.02
CA ARG A 229 -6.40 -24.13 23.39
C ARG A 229 -5.26 -23.37 24.03
N GLU A 230 -4.16 -24.06 24.25
CA GLU A 230 -2.90 -23.47 24.66
C GLU A 230 -1.93 -23.44 23.47
N ARG A 231 -1.31 -22.31 23.26
CA ARG A 231 -0.23 -22.17 22.30
C ARG A 231 0.81 -21.19 22.83
N ASP A 232 2.06 -21.61 22.87
CA ASP A 232 3.20 -20.81 23.31
C ASP A 232 3.02 -20.18 24.72
N GLY A 233 2.28 -20.89 25.61
CA GLY A 233 1.95 -20.43 26.96
C GLY A 233 0.78 -19.45 27.05
N GLU A 234 0.11 -19.14 25.95
CA GLU A 234 -1.09 -18.31 25.92
C GLU A 234 -2.34 -19.17 25.67
N PHE A 235 -3.40 -18.92 26.45
CA PHE A 235 -4.69 -19.58 26.28
C PHE A 235 -5.61 -18.80 25.36
N SER A 236 -6.33 -19.49 24.51
CA SER A 236 -7.37 -18.94 23.64
C SER A 236 -8.55 -19.91 23.57
N ILE A 237 -9.73 -19.40 23.22
CA ILE A 237 -10.91 -20.22 22.99
C ILE A 237 -11.09 -20.36 21.49
N SER A 238 -11.29 -21.60 21.01
CA SER A 238 -11.66 -21.87 19.62
C SER A 238 -13.06 -22.39 19.55
N HIS A 239 -13.87 -21.76 18.70
CA HIS A 239 -15.24 -22.22 18.46
C HIS A 239 -15.22 -23.62 17.85
N TRP A 240 -15.86 -24.56 18.51
CA TRP A 240 -15.96 -25.94 18.03
C TRP A 240 -17.37 -26.48 18.06
N SER A 241 -18.01 -26.46 19.22
CA SER A 241 -19.33 -27.05 19.42
C SER A 241 -20.17 -26.35 20.48
N GLY A 242 -19.63 -25.33 21.11
CA GLY A 242 -20.33 -24.53 22.10
C GLY A 242 -21.25 -23.47 21.48
N ARG A 243 -21.65 -22.51 22.29
CA ARG A 243 -22.56 -21.43 21.88
C ARG A 243 -22.03 -20.08 22.30
N ILE A 244 -22.26 -19.10 21.45
CA ILE A 244 -22.15 -17.68 21.81
C ILE A 244 -23.56 -17.08 21.92
N LEU A 245 -23.84 -16.39 23.00
CA LEU A 245 -25.10 -15.71 23.27
C LEU A 245 -24.83 -14.25 23.59
N LYS A 246 -25.52 -13.34 22.91
CA LYS A 246 -25.60 -11.95 23.34
C LYS A 246 -26.58 -11.87 24.50
N VAL A 247 -26.16 -11.27 25.60
CA VAL A 247 -26.96 -11.17 26.81
C VAL A 247 -27.17 -9.71 27.19
N GLU A 248 -28.39 -9.40 27.64
CA GLU A 248 -28.75 -8.10 28.15
C GLU A 248 -28.87 -8.18 29.70
N GLY A 249 -28.45 -7.15 30.38
CA GLY A 249 -28.51 -7.07 31.84
C GLY A 249 -27.36 -6.28 32.44
N ASP A 250 -27.47 -5.98 33.72
CA ASP A 250 -26.39 -5.35 34.48
C ASP A 250 -25.45 -6.47 35.03
N TYR A 251 -24.36 -6.65 34.38
CA TYR A 251 -23.31 -7.57 34.77
C TYR A 251 -22.13 -6.77 35.31
N ASP A 252 -21.57 -7.20 36.41
CA ASP A 252 -20.40 -6.60 37.02
C ASP A 252 -19.12 -6.94 36.20
N ILE A 253 -19.10 -6.44 34.96
CA ILE A 253 -17.99 -6.56 33.99
C ILE A 253 -17.52 -5.15 33.68
N PRO A 254 -16.18 -4.89 33.74
CA PRO A 254 -15.64 -3.56 33.47
C PRO A 254 -16.12 -2.98 32.15
N GLU A 255 -16.43 -1.68 32.12
CA GLU A 255 -16.50 -0.98 30.87
C GLU A 255 -15.10 -0.90 30.30
N TYR A 256 -14.95 -1.35 29.05
CA TYR A 256 -13.69 -1.24 28.33
C TYR A 256 -13.65 0.10 27.61
N SER A 257 -12.96 1.05 28.19
CA SER A 257 -12.37 2.15 27.45
C SER A 257 -10.97 1.73 27.08
N SER A 258 -10.76 1.35 25.82
CA SER A 258 -9.43 1.12 25.29
C SER A 258 -8.58 2.36 25.56
N GLN A 259 -7.55 2.23 26.40
CA GLN A 259 -6.71 3.35 26.76
C GLN A 259 -5.91 3.76 25.52
N ILE A 260 -6.22 4.94 25.00
CA ILE A 260 -5.32 5.59 24.05
C ILE A 260 -4.07 5.96 24.84
N ILE A 261 -2.95 5.35 24.52
CA ILE A 261 -1.68 5.70 25.15
C ILE A 261 -1.17 7.02 24.58
N LYS A 262 -0.57 7.84 25.45
CA LYS A 262 0.20 8.99 25.00
C LYS A 262 1.53 8.50 24.41
N ILE A 263 1.87 8.97 23.25
CA ILE A 263 3.09 8.55 22.53
C ILE A 263 4.34 8.87 23.35
N GLY A 264 4.38 10.01 24.05
CA GLY A 264 5.50 10.40 24.92
C GLY A 264 5.70 9.46 26.13
N ASP A 265 4.66 8.72 26.52
CA ASP A 265 4.71 7.76 27.63
C ASP A 265 4.85 6.30 27.14
N ALA A 266 5.15 6.10 25.86
CA ALA A 266 5.23 4.78 25.24
C ALA A 266 6.32 3.91 25.91
N HIS A 267 5.96 2.69 26.25
CA HIS A 267 6.86 1.63 26.76
C HIS A 267 6.40 0.27 26.20
N GLU A 268 7.17 -0.77 26.38
CA GLU A 268 6.77 -2.11 25.91
C GLU A 268 5.41 -2.51 26.46
N GLN A 269 4.46 -2.64 25.56
CA GLN A 269 3.07 -2.91 25.89
C GLN A 269 2.36 -3.54 24.69
N LYS A 270 1.53 -4.55 24.93
CA LYS A 270 0.72 -5.20 23.90
C LYS A 270 -0.66 -4.54 23.80
N ASP A 271 -1.27 -4.66 22.63
CA ASP A 271 -2.67 -4.32 22.36
C ASP A 271 -3.04 -2.89 22.74
N VAL A 272 -2.20 -1.95 22.32
CA VAL A 272 -2.40 -0.52 22.57
C VAL A 272 -3.26 0.13 21.50
N ILE A 273 -3.85 1.27 21.84
CA ILE A 273 -4.37 2.23 20.89
C ILE A 273 -3.43 3.43 20.86
N VAL A 274 -2.92 3.74 19.69
CA VAL A 274 -2.24 5.00 19.40
C VAL A 274 -3.05 5.83 18.42
N HIS A 275 -3.10 7.13 18.67
CA HIS A 275 -3.87 8.05 17.85
C HIS A 275 -3.06 9.34 17.65
N GLY A 276 -2.93 9.78 16.41
CA GLY A 276 -2.17 10.98 16.10
C GLY A 276 -2.23 11.35 14.63
N ILE A 277 -1.61 12.48 14.31
CA ILE A 277 -1.46 12.97 12.95
C ILE A 277 -0.27 12.28 12.27
N VAL A 278 -0.45 11.87 11.03
CA VAL A 278 0.61 11.26 10.21
C VAL A 278 1.64 12.34 9.85
N THR A 279 2.86 12.21 10.36
CA THR A 279 3.96 13.15 10.12
C THR A 279 4.93 12.64 9.06
N LYS A 280 4.95 11.32 8.81
CA LYS A 280 5.81 10.69 7.81
C LYS A 280 5.18 9.44 7.23
N VAL A 281 5.35 9.25 5.93
CA VAL A 281 4.97 8.04 5.19
C VAL A 281 6.18 7.61 4.38
N SER A 282 6.64 6.35 4.54
CA SER A 282 7.68 5.77 3.68
C SER A 282 7.05 5.06 2.48
N ASP A 283 7.86 4.80 1.47
CA ASP A 283 7.47 3.87 0.42
C ASP A 283 7.34 2.45 0.97
N THR A 284 6.56 1.63 0.27
CA THR A 284 6.46 0.20 0.59
C THR A 284 7.73 -0.51 0.15
N VAL A 285 8.34 -1.25 1.06
CA VAL A 285 9.55 -2.04 0.81
C VAL A 285 9.17 -3.51 0.69
N GLU A 286 9.62 -4.14 -0.39
CA GLU A 286 9.53 -5.59 -0.57
C GLU A 286 10.75 -6.27 0.08
N PHE A 287 10.53 -7.39 0.76
CA PHE A 287 11.59 -8.21 1.33
C PHE A 287 11.26 -9.70 1.16
N THR A 288 12.26 -10.55 1.22
CA THR A 288 12.07 -12.00 1.20
C THR A 288 11.98 -12.50 2.64
N SER A 289 10.85 -13.12 2.99
CA SER A 289 10.63 -13.70 4.31
C SER A 289 11.46 -14.98 4.51
N SER A 290 11.59 -15.44 5.75
CA SER A 290 12.40 -16.64 6.09
C SER A 290 11.94 -17.93 5.40
N ASN A 291 10.69 -17.98 4.94
CA ASN A 291 10.12 -19.10 4.16
C ASN A 291 10.28 -18.92 2.64
N GLY A 292 10.97 -17.86 2.17
CA GLY A 292 11.24 -17.59 0.75
C GLY A 292 10.11 -16.86 0.02
N GLU A 293 9.03 -16.47 0.69
CA GLU A 293 7.93 -15.72 0.07
C GLU A 293 8.17 -14.21 0.14
N PRO A 294 7.70 -13.44 -0.87
CA PRO A 294 7.79 -11.99 -0.82
C PRO A 294 6.90 -11.43 0.29
N GLY A 295 7.44 -10.52 1.06
CA GLY A 295 6.75 -9.76 2.09
C GLY A 295 6.77 -8.27 1.77
N PHE A 296 5.81 -7.53 2.27
CA PHE A 296 5.72 -6.09 2.12
C PHE A 296 5.66 -5.42 3.49
N VAL A 297 6.45 -4.36 3.65
CA VAL A 297 6.48 -3.55 4.86
C VAL A 297 6.44 -2.07 4.50
N LYS A 298 5.71 -1.28 5.27
CA LYS A 298 5.64 0.17 5.15
C LYS A 298 5.72 0.78 6.54
N THR A 299 6.52 1.81 6.69
CA THR A 299 6.66 2.53 7.95
C THR A 299 6.00 3.89 7.84
N ILE A 300 5.18 4.23 8.81
CA ILE A 300 4.62 5.56 8.99
C ILE A 300 5.07 6.11 10.35
N GLU A 301 5.05 7.41 10.50
CA GLU A 301 5.24 8.07 11.79
C GLU A 301 4.00 8.89 12.11
N ILE A 302 3.52 8.78 13.33
CA ILE A 302 2.39 9.56 13.84
C ILE A 302 2.80 10.35 15.08
N GLY A 303 2.19 11.52 15.27
CA GLY A 303 2.39 12.39 16.41
C GLY A 303 1.08 12.77 17.10
N ASP A 304 1.07 12.73 18.44
CA ASP A 304 -0.11 13.06 19.27
C ASP A 304 0.06 14.36 20.08
N GLY A 305 1.14 15.10 19.79
CA GLY A 305 1.47 16.29 20.55
C GLY A 305 2.33 16.03 21.79
N THR A 306 2.46 14.82 22.29
CA THR A 306 3.38 14.43 23.37
C THR A 306 4.69 13.87 22.83
N GLY A 307 4.67 13.31 21.63
CA GLY A 307 5.81 12.74 20.94
C GLY A 307 5.46 12.26 19.55
N THR A 308 6.39 11.58 18.89
CA THR A 308 6.17 10.84 17.65
C THR A 308 6.56 9.37 17.82
N ILE A 309 5.85 8.47 17.13
CA ILE A 309 6.14 7.04 17.16
C ILE A 309 6.02 6.45 15.76
N ARG A 310 6.90 5.53 15.43
CA ARG A 310 6.81 4.77 14.18
C ARG A 310 5.79 3.67 14.29
N VAL A 311 5.00 3.49 13.24
CA VAL A 311 4.04 2.39 13.08
C VAL A 311 4.48 1.56 11.90
N THR A 312 4.69 0.28 12.11
CA THR A 312 5.07 -0.66 11.05
C THR A 312 3.83 -1.38 10.53
N LEU A 313 3.54 -1.22 9.25
CA LEU A 313 2.45 -1.85 8.53
C LEU A 313 2.98 -3.03 7.72
N TRP A 314 2.21 -4.12 7.67
CA TRP A 314 2.60 -5.36 7.02
C TRP A 314 1.60 -5.80 5.95
N ARG A 315 2.08 -6.45 4.90
CA ARG A 315 1.26 -7.13 3.88
C ARG A 315 0.22 -6.19 3.25
N ASP A 316 -1.07 -6.54 3.35
CA ASP A 316 -2.16 -5.75 2.75
C ASP A 316 -2.35 -4.38 3.40
N ASP A 317 -1.98 -4.22 4.67
CA ASP A 317 -2.06 -2.94 5.36
C ASP A 317 -1.09 -1.89 4.74
N THR A 318 -0.04 -2.34 4.04
CA THR A 318 0.87 -1.45 3.29
C THR A 318 0.19 -0.72 2.13
N LYS A 319 -0.95 -1.23 1.65
CA LYS A 319 -1.73 -0.65 0.54
C LYS A 319 -2.65 0.49 0.98
N MET A 320 -2.73 0.77 2.29
CA MET A 320 -3.54 1.89 2.78
C MET A 320 -3.07 3.19 2.17
N ASN A 321 -4.03 3.97 1.65
CA ASN A 321 -3.77 5.31 1.15
C ASN A 321 -3.68 6.28 2.32
N LEU A 322 -2.46 6.57 2.76
CA LEU A 322 -2.15 7.47 3.86
C LEU A 322 -1.25 8.60 3.36
N SER A 323 -1.58 9.80 3.77
CA SER A 323 -0.81 11.01 3.46
C SER A 323 -0.42 11.73 4.75
N LYS A 324 0.64 12.54 4.67
CA LYS A 324 0.97 13.47 5.77
C LYS A 324 -0.22 14.40 6.05
N GLY A 325 -0.50 14.63 7.31
CA GLY A 325 -1.67 15.40 7.74
C GLY A 325 -2.94 14.56 7.94
N ASP A 326 -2.97 13.29 7.57
CA ASP A 326 -4.09 12.41 7.94
C ASP A 326 -4.06 12.11 9.44
N MET A 327 -5.24 12.05 10.04
CA MET A 327 -5.39 11.51 11.38
C MET A 327 -5.48 9.99 11.32
N LEU A 328 -4.65 9.31 12.11
CA LEU A 328 -4.64 7.85 12.16
C LEU A 328 -4.79 7.35 13.58
N LYS A 329 -5.74 6.45 13.77
CA LYS A 329 -5.92 5.67 14.98
C LYS A 329 -5.59 4.21 14.70
N VAL A 330 -4.59 3.67 15.39
CA VAL A 330 -4.17 2.27 15.32
C VAL A 330 -4.66 1.57 16.57
N ILE A 331 -5.46 0.54 16.40
CA ILE A 331 -6.06 -0.24 17.48
C ILE A 331 -5.44 -1.62 17.48
N GLY A 332 -4.95 -2.09 18.62
CA GLY A 332 -4.37 -3.43 18.78
C GLY A 332 -2.96 -3.55 18.21
N GLY A 333 -2.16 -2.48 18.29
CA GLY A 333 -0.73 -2.54 18.02
C GLY A 333 0.08 -2.98 19.24
N ASN A 334 1.30 -3.45 19.03
CA ASN A 334 2.25 -3.75 20.11
C ASN A 334 3.35 -2.71 20.12
N VAL A 335 3.60 -2.08 21.26
CA VAL A 335 4.76 -1.21 21.44
C VAL A 335 5.95 -2.08 21.77
N GLU A 336 7.01 -1.98 20.98
CA GLU A 336 8.25 -2.71 21.10
C GLU A 336 9.42 -1.74 21.05
N TYR A 337 10.51 -2.03 21.78
CA TYR A 337 11.74 -1.27 21.66
C TYR A 337 12.54 -1.77 20.45
N ASP A 338 12.94 -0.86 19.60
CA ASP A 338 13.77 -1.15 18.43
C ASP A 338 15.22 -0.75 18.71
N ASP A 339 16.09 -1.73 18.93
CA ASP A 339 17.50 -1.52 19.25
C ASP A 339 18.27 -0.77 18.15
N PHE A 340 17.87 -0.93 16.89
CA PHE A 340 18.51 -0.28 15.76
C PHE A 340 18.25 1.23 15.76
N SER A 341 16.99 1.61 15.92
CA SER A 341 16.62 3.04 15.97
C SER A 341 16.71 3.65 17.37
N ARG A 342 16.95 2.80 18.40
CA ARG A 342 16.97 3.17 19.82
C ARG A 342 15.73 3.93 20.27
N ALA A 343 14.57 3.50 19.79
CA ALA A 343 13.28 4.13 20.05
C ALA A 343 12.17 3.09 20.10
N TYR A 344 11.08 3.42 20.77
CA TYR A 344 9.86 2.61 20.70
C TYR A 344 9.18 2.75 19.34
N ARG A 345 8.59 1.65 18.89
CA ARG A 345 7.74 1.59 17.69
C ARG A 345 6.46 0.82 17.98
N VAL A 346 5.42 1.09 17.22
CA VAL A 346 4.21 0.27 17.20
C VAL A 346 4.33 -0.74 16.06
N ASN A 347 4.39 -2.01 16.43
CA ASN A 347 4.35 -3.10 15.48
C ASN A 347 2.90 -3.57 15.33
N THR A 348 2.35 -3.46 14.12
CA THR A 348 1.00 -3.93 13.85
C THR A 348 1.00 -5.44 13.61
N ASN A 349 -0.11 -6.06 13.88
CA ASN A 349 -0.31 -7.47 13.67
C ASN A 349 -1.60 -7.73 12.88
N TRP A 350 -1.89 -8.97 12.58
CA TRP A 350 -3.06 -9.38 11.81
C TRP A 350 -4.42 -9.03 12.45
N ASN A 351 -4.43 -8.67 13.75
CA ASN A 351 -5.62 -8.20 14.49
C ASN A 351 -5.69 -6.67 14.61
N SER A 352 -4.69 -5.94 14.13
CA SER A 352 -4.70 -4.47 14.22
C SER A 352 -5.77 -3.88 13.31
N GLU A 353 -6.46 -2.84 13.78
CA GLU A 353 -7.44 -2.07 13.03
C GLU A 353 -6.97 -0.63 12.86
N PHE A 354 -7.41 -0.01 11.78
CA PHE A 354 -7.03 1.34 11.42
C PHE A 354 -8.26 2.20 11.15
N LYS A 355 -8.31 3.38 11.78
CA LYS A 355 -9.32 4.41 11.46
C LYS A 355 -8.58 5.63 10.95
N ILE A 356 -8.94 6.08 9.75
CA ILE A 356 -8.29 7.22 9.08
C ILE A 356 -9.31 8.35 9.03
N ASN A 357 -8.93 9.56 9.47
CA ASN A 357 -9.75 10.78 9.43
C ASN A 357 -11.18 10.55 9.96
N ALA A 358 -11.28 9.95 11.14
CA ALA A 358 -12.58 9.76 11.79
C ALA A 358 -13.25 11.10 12.10
N ALA A 359 -14.59 11.12 12.17
CA ALA A 359 -15.34 12.35 12.37
C ALA A 359 -15.00 13.08 13.70
N ASP A 360 -14.57 12.31 14.70
CA ASP A 360 -14.24 12.80 16.04
C ASP A 360 -12.82 13.44 16.10
N ASP A 361 -12.05 13.36 15.02
CA ASP A 361 -10.65 13.82 14.99
C ASP A 361 -10.50 15.31 14.70
N LEU A 362 -11.55 15.97 14.21
CA LEU A 362 -11.50 17.36 13.72
C LEU A 362 -11.02 18.37 14.78
N GLU A 363 -11.46 18.22 16.03
CA GLU A 363 -11.11 19.15 17.11
C GLU A 363 -9.63 19.12 17.49
N ILE A 364 -9.00 17.93 17.43
CA ILE A 364 -7.59 17.77 17.78
C ILE A 364 -6.66 17.95 16.59
N LYS A 365 -7.18 17.77 15.37
CA LYS A 365 -6.40 17.82 14.12
C LYS A 365 -5.73 19.19 13.93
N GLU A 366 -6.47 20.28 14.04
CA GLU A 366 -5.95 21.64 13.88
C GLU A 366 -4.78 21.94 14.84
N SER A 367 -4.92 21.53 16.11
CA SER A 367 -3.86 21.71 17.11
C SER A 367 -2.61 20.88 16.78
N LEU A 368 -2.77 19.69 16.22
CA LEU A 368 -1.65 18.83 15.84
C LEU A 368 -1.02 19.32 14.52
N GLU A 369 -1.79 19.81 13.57
CA GLU A 369 -1.29 20.43 12.34
C GLU A 369 -0.41 21.65 12.66
N GLU A 370 -0.82 22.50 13.60
CA GLU A 370 -0.01 23.63 14.07
C GLU A 370 1.30 23.13 14.72
N LYS A 371 1.20 22.14 15.62
CA LYS A 371 2.36 21.61 16.35
C LYS A 371 3.38 20.92 15.44
N TYR A 372 2.92 20.21 14.42
CA TYR A 372 3.76 19.48 13.47
C TYR A 372 3.93 20.20 12.13
N HIS A 373 3.59 21.48 12.04
CA HIS A 373 3.59 22.26 10.79
C HIS A 373 4.90 22.09 9.99
N SER A 374 6.04 22.16 10.65
CA SER A 374 7.36 22.00 10.01
C SER A 374 7.60 20.61 9.38
N ARG A 375 6.83 19.60 9.77
CA ARG A 375 6.89 18.23 9.22
C ARG A 375 5.82 17.95 8.17
N LEU A 376 4.78 18.78 8.14
CA LEU A 376 3.62 18.61 7.25
C LEU A 376 3.74 19.46 5.98
N VAL A 377 4.44 20.57 6.03
CA VAL A 377 4.60 21.52 4.94
C VAL A 377 6.02 21.44 4.41
N PRO A 378 6.23 21.41 3.08
CA PRO A 378 7.55 21.48 2.49
C PRO A 378 8.32 22.72 2.96
N ILE A 379 9.60 22.54 3.28
CA ILE A 379 10.48 23.65 3.66
C ILE A 379 10.89 24.45 2.42
N GLU A 380 11.04 25.74 2.56
CA GLU A 380 11.65 26.60 1.54
C GLU A 380 13.13 26.25 1.36
N ILE A 381 13.57 26.09 0.11
CA ILE A 381 14.95 25.69 -0.20
C ILE A 381 15.97 26.71 0.36
N SER A 382 15.64 28.00 0.38
CA SER A 382 16.50 29.03 0.98
C SER A 382 16.83 28.75 2.44
N LYS A 383 15.95 28.09 3.19
CA LYS A 383 16.15 27.72 4.60
C LYS A 383 16.95 26.45 4.79
N ILE A 384 17.15 25.64 3.73
CA ILE A 384 17.91 24.38 3.83
C ILE A 384 19.38 24.69 4.19
N GLN A 385 19.93 25.79 3.71
CA GLN A 385 21.30 26.17 3.99
C GLN A 385 21.54 26.58 5.46
N GLU A 386 20.46 26.79 6.24
CA GLU A 386 20.53 27.04 7.68
C GLU A 386 20.90 25.79 8.49
N PHE A 387 20.82 24.59 7.86
CA PHE A 387 21.24 23.30 8.45
C PHE A 387 22.73 23.00 8.23
N ASP A 388 23.57 24.02 8.16
CA ASP A 388 25.00 23.92 7.84
C ASP A 388 25.84 23.16 8.90
N GLU A 389 25.32 23.00 10.12
CA GLU A 389 25.94 22.23 11.20
C GLU A 389 25.26 20.84 11.41
N GLU A 390 24.16 20.51 10.69
CA GLU A 390 23.35 19.31 10.93
C GLU A 390 23.30 18.39 9.69
N ASP A 391 23.92 17.21 9.80
CA ASP A 391 23.84 16.16 8.79
C ASP A 391 22.69 15.18 9.11
N GLY A 392 21.95 14.77 8.10
CA GLY A 392 20.87 13.77 8.24
C GLY A 392 19.52 14.33 8.70
N VAL A 393 19.31 15.64 8.72
CA VAL A 393 18.00 16.25 9.00
C VAL A 393 17.02 15.87 7.87
N GLU A 394 15.86 15.35 8.25
CA GLU A 394 14.82 14.99 7.29
C GLU A 394 13.98 16.20 6.91
N VAL A 395 13.87 16.46 5.62
CA VAL A 395 13.12 17.59 5.05
C VAL A 395 12.27 17.16 3.86
N ASP A 396 11.18 17.89 3.66
CA ASP A 396 10.35 17.80 2.45
C ASP A 396 10.53 19.07 1.65
N ILE A 397 10.58 18.95 0.32
CA ILE A 397 10.60 20.10 -0.59
C ILE A 397 9.53 19.96 -1.68
N LEU A 398 9.01 21.09 -2.13
CA LEU A 398 8.26 21.23 -3.37
C LEU A 398 9.04 22.17 -4.29
N ALA A 399 9.60 21.63 -5.35
CA ALA A 399 10.55 22.38 -6.16
C ALA A 399 10.48 21.97 -7.63
N ARG A 400 10.98 22.85 -8.49
CA ARG A 400 11.15 22.61 -9.93
C ARG A 400 12.57 22.11 -10.21
N LEU A 401 12.65 21.06 -11.02
CA LEU A 401 13.93 20.57 -11.52
C LEU A 401 14.49 21.52 -12.58
N ILE A 402 15.66 22.08 -12.30
CA ILE A 402 16.34 23.01 -13.19
C ILE A 402 17.34 22.32 -14.09
N ASP A 403 18.07 21.36 -13.51
CA ASP A 403 19.06 20.59 -14.22
C ASP A 403 19.12 19.14 -13.70
N ILE A 404 19.46 18.19 -14.55
CA ILE A 404 19.60 16.78 -14.17
C ILE A 404 20.84 16.20 -14.85
N TYR A 405 21.71 15.60 -14.06
CA TYR A 405 22.93 14.97 -14.55
C TYR A 405 22.69 13.51 -14.91
N ASN A 406 23.56 12.94 -15.74
CA ASN A 406 23.52 11.53 -16.04
C ASN A 406 23.77 10.68 -14.78
N GLY A 407 23.07 9.57 -14.68
CA GLY A 407 23.31 8.58 -13.65
C GLY A 407 24.70 7.94 -13.79
N SER A 408 25.28 7.54 -12.66
CA SER A 408 26.52 6.78 -12.60
C SER A 408 26.36 5.58 -11.69
N THR A 409 26.88 4.43 -12.11
CA THR A 409 26.94 3.22 -11.29
C THR A 409 28.23 3.22 -10.46
N PHE A 410 28.20 2.54 -9.33
CA PHE A 410 29.36 2.35 -8.45
C PHE A 410 29.23 1.00 -7.73
N ILE A 411 30.36 0.47 -7.28
CA ILE A 411 30.38 -0.77 -6.50
C ILE A 411 30.44 -0.41 -5.01
N ARG A 412 29.54 -0.99 -4.21
CA ARG A 412 29.54 -0.85 -2.75
C ARG A 412 30.60 -1.71 -2.09
N ASP A 413 30.90 -1.45 -0.83
CA ASP A 413 31.89 -2.20 -0.05
C ASP A 413 31.51 -3.71 0.09
N ASP A 414 30.22 -4.04 0.00
CA ASP A 414 29.69 -5.40 0.03
C ASP A 414 29.74 -6.09 -1.36
N GLY A 415 30.26 -5.41 -2.39
CA GLY A 415 30.38 -5.91 -3.77
C GLY A 415 29.09 -5.76 -4.60
N THR A 416 28.01 -5.21 -4.06
CA THR A 416 26.78 -4.95 -4.83
C THR A 416 26.91 -3.68 -5.67
N GLU A 417 26.26 -3.68 -6.83
CA GLU A 417 26.20 -2.49 -7.68
C GLU A 417 25.16 -1.50 -7.12
N GLY A 418 25.50 -0.23 -7.11
CA GLY A 418 24.61 0.87 -6.78
C GLY A 418 24.54 1.88 -7.92
N MET A 419 23.48 2.66 -7.95
CA MET A 419 23.29 3.75 -8.89
C MET A 419 23.07 5.06 -8.14
N ARG A 420 23.60 6.15 -8.68
CA ARG A 420 23.34 7.51 -8.20
C ARG A 420 23.08 8.43 -9.37
N ARG A 421 22.21 9.42 -9.16
CA ARG A 421 21.93 10.49 -10.10
C ARG A 421 21.69 11.79 -9.31
N SER A 422 22.19 12.92 -9.79
CA SER A 422 21.98 14.19 -9.10
C SER A 422 21.24 15.18 -10.00
N GLY A 423 20.44 16.05 -9.38
CA GLY A 423 19.76 17.16 -10.05
C GLY A 423 19.83 18.42 -9.23
N ILE A 424 19.55 19.54 -9.86
CA ILE A 424 19.46 20.86 -9.25
C ILE A 424 18.01 21.28 -9.20
N PHE A 425 17.53 21.64 -8.03
CA PHE A 425 16.17 22.06 -7.77
C PHE A 425 16.12 23.48 -7.24
N ALA A 426 15.07 24.20 -7.59
CA ALA A 426 14.80 25.54 -7.06
C ALA A 426 13.30 25.72 -6.79
N ASP A 427 12.97 26.60 -5.87
CA ASP A 427 11.61 26.92 -5.47
C ASP A 427 11.30 28.42 -5.49
N ALA A 428 10.12 28.82 -5.00
CA ALA A 428 9.67 30.21 -4.94
C ALA A 428 10.52 31.10 -4.03
N SER A 429 11.28 30.53 -3.09
CA SER A 429 12.20 31.26 -2.23
C SER A 429 13.46 31.74 -2.97
N LYS A 430 13.63 31.34 -4.23
CA LYS A 430 14.86 31.47 -5.03
C LYS A 430 16.06 30.72 -4.43
N GLY A 431 15.82 29.81 -3.51
CA GLY A 431 16.81 28.85 -3.05
C GLY A 431 17.12 27.82 -4.12
N ILE A 432 18.37 27.36 -4.12
CA ILE A 432 18.89 26.31 -5.00
C ILE A 432 19.45 25.20 -4.13
N VAL A 433 19.13 23.95 -4.45
CA VAL A 433 19.67 22.79 -3.76
C VAL A 433 20.02 21.66 -4.75
N ARG A 434 21.17 21.04 -4.52
CA ARG A 434 21.54 19.79 -5.20
C ARG A 434 20.88 18.64 -4.47
N VAL A 435 20.18 17.78 -5.21
CA VAL A 435 19.56 16.56 -4.71
C VAL A 435 20.22 15.36 -5.36
N THR A 436 20.69 14.42 -4.56
CA THR A 436 21.28 13.16 -5.04
C THR A 436 20.31 12.01 -4.74
N PHE A 437 19.91 11.34 -5.80
CA PHE A 437 19.03 10.18 -5.80
C PHE A 437 19.86 8.90 -5.85
N TRP A 438 19.49 7.90 -5.07
CA TRP A 438 20.20 6.65 -4.95
C TRP A 438 19.34 5.47 -5.38
N ASP A 439 19.95 4.50 -6.06
CA ASP A 439 19.39 3.22 -6.48
C ASP A 439 18.08 3.39 -7.29
N ASP A 440 16.97 2.80 -6.86
CA ASP A 440 15.66 2.90 -7.51
C ASP A 440 15.19 4.35 -7.73
N LYS A 441 15.58 5.27 -6.83
CA LYS A 441 15.26 6.69 -6.98
C LYS A 441 16.08 7.37 -8.07
N ALA A 442 17.28 6.87 -8.37
CA ALA A 442 18.11 7.38 -9.46
C ALA A 442 17.54 7.03 -10.84
N GLU A 443 16.74 5.98 -10.95
CA GLU A 443 16.07 5.55 -12.17
C GLU A 443 14.78 6.30 -12.47
N PHE A 444 14.30 7.12 -11.53
CA PHE A 444 13.07 7.89 -11.73
C PHE A 444 13.15 8.73 -13.01
N PRO A 445 12.06 8.82 -13.83
CA PRO A 445 12.06 9.50 -15.12
C PRO A 445 11.97 11.04 -14.98
N PHE A 446 13.02 11.64 -14.44
CA PHE A 446 13.09 13.09 -14.27
C PHE A 446 13.08 13.85 -15.59
N ALA A 447 12.33 14.94 -15.65
CA ALA A 447 12.32 15.88 -16.77
C ALA A 447 12.54 17.33 -16.26
N VAL A 448 13.51 18.03 -16.86
CA VAL A 448 13.80 19.43 -16.56
C VAL A 448 12.56 20.28 -16.79
N GLY A 449 12.32 21.24 -15.90
CA GLY A 449 11.16 22.13 -15.93
C GLY A 449 9.92 21.57 -15.22
N ARG A 450 9.87 20.30 -14.85
CA ARG A 450 8.77 19.73 -14.08
C ARG A 450 8.90 20.03 -12.59
N ALA A 451 7.75 20.06 -11.92
CA ALA A 451 7.67 20.22 -10.47
C ALA A 451 7.65 18.86 -9.77
N TYR A 452 8.39 18.74 -8.68
CA TYR A 452 8.49 17.53 -7.88
C TYR A 452 8.28 17.83 -6.41
N LYS A 453 7.51 16.98 -5.75
CA LYS A 453 7.47 16.88 -4.30
C LYS A 453 8.41 15.76 -3.88
N ILE A 454 9.40 16.11 -3.06
CA ILE A 454 10.35 15.15 -2.51
C ILE A 454 10.14 15.14 -1.00
N GLU A 455 9.79 13.99 -0.44
CA GLU A 455 9.51 13.84 0.98
C GLU A 455 10.55 12.95 1.65
N ASN A 456 10.87 13.28 2.90
CA ASN A 456 11.84 12.55 3.73
C ASN A 456 13.26 12.51 3.14
N ALA A 457 13.65 13.53 2.35
CA ALA A 457 15.03 13.71 1.95
C ALA A 457 15.90 14.05 3.17
N LYS A 458 17.16 13.63 3.17
CA LYS A 458 18.09 13.90 4.27
C LYS A 458 19.13 14.93 3.86
N THR A 459 19.36 15.92 4.72
CA THR A 459 20.48 16.85 4.53
C THR A 459 21.80 16.11 4.53
N ARG A 460 22.72 16.58 3.73
CA ARG A 460 24.13 16.15 3.70
C ARG A 460 25.00 17.39 3.58
N LEU A 461 25.88 17.56 4.54
CA LEU A 461 26.86 18.63 4.48
C LEU A 461 28.03 18.24 3.57
N ASN A 462 28.20 19.03 2.54
CA ASN A 462 29.35 18.99 1.64
C ASN A 462 29.95 20.44 1.65
N ASN A 463 30.38 20.98 0.56
CA ASN A 463 30.72 22.43 0.52
C ASN A 463 29.49 23.32 0.79
N THR A 464 28.34 22.86 0.47
CA THR A 464 27.01 23.41 0.77
C THR A 464 26.10 22.30 1.27
N VAL A 465 24.94 22.64 1.87
CA VAL A 465 23.96 21.64 2.24
C VAL A 465 23.27 21.10 1.00
N GLU A 466 23.41 19.81 0.78
CA GLU A 466 22.77 19.04 -0.30
C GLU A 466 21.71 18.11 0.29
N LEU A 467 20.84 17.53 -0.54
CA LEU A 467 19.86 16.55 -0.12
C LEU A 467 20.17 15.18 -0.70
N ASN A 468 20.02 14.14 0.13
CA ASN A 468 20.07 12.74 -0.27
C ASN A 468 18.67 12.13 -0.25
N VAL A 469 18.30 11.47 -1.33
CA VAL A 469 17.04 10.76 -1.52
C VAL A 469 17.34 9.26 -1.67
N ASN A 470 17.04 8.50 -0.65
CA ASN A 470 17.24 7.05 -0.58
C ASN A 470 15.89 6.30 -0.53
N LYS A 471 15.92 4.99 -0.25
CA LYS A 471 14.70 4.14 -0.19
C LYS A 471 13.61 4.64 0.75
N SER A 472 13.96 5.36 1.82
CA SER A 472 12.97 5.86 2.80
C SER A 472 12.29 7.16 2.37
N ALA A 473 12.81 7.82 1.34
CA ALA A 473 12.27 9.03 0.77
C ALA A 473 11.30 8.71 -0.38
N SER A 474 10.38 9.61 -0.66
CA SER A 474 9.50 9.52 -1.83
C SER A 474 9.72 10.66 -2.80
N VAL A 475 9.49 10.39 -4.09
CA VAL A 475 9.57 11.36 -5.18
C VAL A 475 8.29 11.27 -5.98
N MET A 476 7.63 12.41 -6.16
CA MET A 476 6.39 12.49 -6.93
C MET A 476 6.44 13.69 -7.87
N GLU A 477 6.17 13.48 -9.16
CA GLU A 477 5.93 14.58 -10.08
C GLU A 477 4.55 15.19 -9.79
N ILE A 478 4.50 16.52 -9.68
CA ILE A 478 3.26 17.26 -9.42
C ILE A 478 2.79 17.87 -10.75
N PRO A 479 1.57 17.58 -11.19
CA PRO A 479 1.01 18.20 -12.39
C PRO A 479 0.99 19.74 -12.29
N GLU A 480 1.31 20.42 -13.37
CA GLU A 480 1.43 21.89 -13.38
C GLU A 480 0.16 22.62 -12.87
N LEU A 481 -1.01 22.06 -13.13
CA LEU A 481 -2.30 22.58 -12.64
C LEU A 481 -2.47 22.52 -11.12
N GLN A 482 -1.65 21.74 -10.43
CA GLN A 482 -1.69 21.54 -8.97
C GLN A 482 -0.56 22.30 -8.27
N VAL A 483 0.31 22.97 -9.02
CA VAL A 483 1.45 23.68 -8.47
C VAL A 483 1.07 25.15 -8.26
N GLU A 484 0.70 25.47 -7.02
CA GLU A 484 0.47 26.88 -6.65
C GLU A 484 1.78 27.55 -6.23
N ASN A 485 2.02 28.77 -6.70
CA ASN A 485 3.13 29.64 -6.29
C ASN A 485 4.56 29.17 -6.62
N LEU A 486 4.76 28.11 -7.40
CA LEU A 486 6.08 27.72 -7.86
C LEU A 486 6.38 28.39 -9.20
N PRO A 487 7.44 29.26 -9.31
CA PRO A 487 7.75 29.96 -10.55
C PRO A 487 8.03 28.99 -11.70
N PRO A 488 7.77 29.38 -12.94
CA PRO A 488 8.09 28.58 -14.12
C PRO A 488 9.61 28.46 -14.32
N LEU A 489 10.01 27.52 -15.19
CA LEU A 489 11.44 27.22 -15.40
C LEU A 489 12.24 28.44 -15.85
N ASP A 490 11.74 29.22 -16.78
CA ASP A 490 12.41 30.41 -17.34
C ASP A 490 12.75 31.48 -16.31
N VAL A 491 12.04 31.49 -15.16
CA VAL A 491 12.34 32.38 -14.04
C VAL A 491 13.38 31.76 -13.09
N LEU A 492 13.29 30.45 -12.86
CA LEU A 492 14.17 29.78 -11.89
C LEU A 492 15.53 29.41 -12.48
N GLU A 493 15.60 29.09 -13.76
CA GLU A 493 16.88 28.79 -14.40
C GLU A 493 17.86 29.98 -14.44
N ASP A 494 17.33 31.22 -14.42
CA ASP A 494 18.14 32.43 -14.32
C ASP A 494 18.96 32.53 -13.01
N LEU A 495 18.63 31.72 -12.01
CA LEU A 495 19.42 31.58 -10.79
C LEU A 495 20.74 30.84 -11.01
N ILE A 496 20.83 30.08 -12.09
CA ILE A 496 21.97 29.20 -12.39
C ILE A 496 22.63 29.58 -13.70
N TYR A 497 21.82 29.84 -14.72
CA TYR A 497 22.27 30.08 -16.09
C TYR A 497 22.04 31.50 -16.53
N GLU A 498 23.12 32.19 -16.90
CA GLU A 498 23.03 33.48 -17.57
C GLU A 498 22.66 33.29 -19.04
N THR A 499 21.65 34.04 -19.52
CA THR A 499 21.35 34.07 -20.96
C THR A 499 22.44 34.85 -21.68
N ARG A 500 23.17 34.21 -22.57
CA ARG A 500 24.26 34.83 -23.34
C ARG A 500 23.87 34.92 -24.82
N PRO A 501 23.99 36.12 -25.41
CA PRO A 501 23.86 36.26 -26.87
C PRO A 501 25.00 35.55 -27.58
N ILE A 502 24.70 34.92 -28.74
CA ILE A 502 25.68 34.14 -29.50
C ILE A 502 26.89 34.97 -29.89
N GLY A 503 26.70 36.20 -30.33
CA GLY A 503 27.82 37.11 -30.75
C GLY A 503 28.66 37.63 -29.62
N GLU A 504 28.29 37.42 -28.35
CA GLU A 504 29.01 37.86 -27.15
C GLU A 504 29.66 36.69 -26.37
N LEU A 505 29.59 35.47 -26.92
CA LEU A 505 30.17 34.28 -26.30
C LEU A 505 31.68 34.32 -26.27
N ASP A 506 32.24 33.85 -25.13
CA ASP A 506 33.68 33.67 -24.90
C ASP A 506 33.98 32.20 -24.57
N GLU A 507 35.23 31.75 -24.78
CA GLU A 507 35.66 30.36 -24.50
C GLU A 507 35.54 30.01 -23.01
N ASP A 508 35.68 30.99 -22.13
CA ASP A 508 35.63 30.84 -20.67
C ASP A 508 34.19 30.91 -20.08
N ASP A 509 33.18 31.16 -20.91
CA ASP A 509 31.80 31.21 -20.44
C ASP A 509 31.33 29.84 -19.90
N THR A 510 30.80 29.85 -18.70
CA THR A 510 30.26 28.68 -18.01
C THR A 510 28.89 29.01 -17.39
N ASN A 511 28.09 27.99 -17.09
CA ASN A 511 26.74 28.20 -16.52
C ASN A 511 25.90 29.17 -17.36
N ILE A 512 25.93 29.01 -18.67
CA ILE A 512 25.16 29.82 -19.60
C ILE A 512 24.00 29.04 -20.20
N LYS A 513 23.02 29.80 -20.69
CA LYS A 513 22.00 29.30 -21.62
C LYS A 513 21.98 30.14 -22.89
N ILE A 514 21.72 29.46 -23.98
CA ILE A 514 21.60 30.07 -25.31
C ILE A 514 20.18 29.80 -25.81
N ILE A 515 19.55 30.83 -26.36
CA ILE A 515 18.21 30.78 -26.92
C ILE A 515 18.29 31.29 -28.34
N GLY A 516 17.86 30.47 -29.29
CA GLY A 516 17.94 30.81 -30.69
C GLY A 516 17.05 29.96 -31.59
N ARG A 517 17.36 29.96 -32.87
CA ARG A 517 16.65 29.19 -33.90
C ARG A 517 17.67 28.33 -34.67
N ILE A 518 17.24 27.15 -35.02
CA ILE A 518 18.05 26.23 -35.85
C ILE A 518 18.11 26.82 -37.28
N MET A 519 19.33 27.11 -37.72
CA MET A 519 19.58 27.70 -39.05
C MET A 519 20.02 26.66 -40.06
N ASP A 520 20.73 25.60 -39.62
CA ASP A 520 21.17 24.47 -40.44
C ASP A 520 21.21 23.18 -39.63
N VAL A 521 20.96 22.05 -40.29
CA VAL A 521 21.00 20.72 -39.67
C VAL A 521 21.75 19.79 -40.60
N GLN A 522 22.85 19.22 -40.12
CA GLN A 522 23.65 18.25 -40.87
C GLN A 522 23.23 16.81 -40.59
N ASP A 523 23.74 15.89 -41.41
CA ASP A 523 23.51 14.46 -41.20
C ASP A 523 24.19 13.96 -39.94
N VAL A 524 23.64 12.86 -39.39
CA VAL A 524 24.21 12.15 -38.26
C VAL A 524 25.42 11.37 -38.68
N HIS A 525 26.51 11.45 -37.92
CA HIS A 525 27.74 10.71 -38.14
C HIS A 525 28.06 9.77 -36.98
N GLU A 526 28.35 8.53 -37.30
CA GLU A 526 28.86 7.53 -36.36
C GLU A 526 30.40 7.49 -36.36
N PHE A 527 30.98 7.29 -35.19
CA PHE A 527 32.42 7.12 -35.04
C PHE A 527 32.75 6.09 -33.94
N SER A 528 33.89 5.46 -34.02
CA SER A 528 34.36 4.52 -32.98
C SER A 528 35.15 5.26 -31.92
N ARG A 529 34.84 5.00 -30.67
CA ARG A 529 35.62 5.51 -29.51
C ARG A 529 36.80 4.60 -29.20
N ASP A 530 37.74 5.11 -28.41
CA ASP A 530 38.93 4.37 -28.00
C ASP A 530 38.63 3.10 -27.18
N ASP A 531 37.47 3.07 -26.51
CA ASP A 531 36.97 1.91 -25.74
C ASP A 531 36.23 0.87 -26.61
N GLY A 532 36.14 1.12 -27.92
CA GLY A 532 35.47 0.25 -28.90
C GLY A 532 33.93 0.48 -28.98
N SER A 533 33.38 1.40 -28.21
CA SER A 533 31.97 1.78 -28.35
C SER A 533 31.74 2.68 -29.55
N VAL A 534 30.52 2.66 -30.10
CA VAL A 534 30.12 3.57 -31.18
C VAL A 534 29.59 4.86 -30.57
N GLY A 535 30.16 5.98 -30.98
CA GLY A 535 29.63 7.31 -30.66
C GLY A 535 28.86 7.88 -31.83
N VAL A 536 27.94 8.78 -31.56
CA VAL A 536 27.13 9.45 -32.57
C VAL A 536 27.26 10.97 -32.38
N VAL A 537 27.39 11.71 -33.47
CA VAL A 537 27.48 13.17 -33.46
C VAL A 537 26.67 13.75 -34.63
N ARG A 538 25.99 14.86 -34.34
CA ARG A 538 25.27 15.66 -35.34
C ARG A 538 25.61 17.12 -35.15
N SER A 539 25.93 17.82 -36.25
CA SER A 539 26.16 19.26 -36.22
C SER A 539 24.89 20.04 -36.59
N ILE A 540 24.65 21.10 -35.87
CA ILE A 540 23.58 22.08 -36.17
C ILE A 540 24.17 23.48 -36.11
N ASP A 541 23.58 24.43 -36.79
CA ASP A 541 23.89 25.84 -36.65
C ASP A 541 22.71 26.54 -35.92
N ILE A 542 23.01 27.25 -34.84
CA ILE A 542 22.04 27.99 -34.04
C ILE A 542 22.28 29.48 -34.25
N GLY A 543 21.22 30.22 -34.55
CA GLY A 543 21.26 31.68 -34.78
C GLY A 543 20.40 32.44 -33.77
N ASP A 544 20.91 33.59 -33.33
CA ASP A 544 20.14 34.65 -32.67
C ASP A 544 20.37 35.99 -33.36
N LYS A 545 19.87 37.08 -32.81
CA LYS A 545 20.02 38.44 -33.40
C LYS A 545 21.47 38.90 -33.49
N THR A 546 22.40 38.24 -32.78
CA THR A 546 23.78 38.69 -32.60
C THR A 546 24.79 37.83 -33.37
N GLY A 547 24.45 36.62 -33.73
CA GLY A 547 25.33 35.74 -34.46
C GLY A 547 24.78 34.37 -34.77
N ILE A 548 25.62 33.55 -35.39
CA ILE A 548 25.40 32.10 -35.66
C ILE A 548 26.56 31.34 -35.03
N ILE A 549 26.24 30.25 -34.36
CA ILE A 549 27.23 29.35 -33.80
C ILE A 549 26.96 27.91 -34.18
N ARG A 550 28.04 27.17 -34.54
CA ARG A 550 27.95 25.72 -34.76
C ARG A 550 27.94 24.97 -33.46
N ALA A 551 26.99 24.06 -33.32
CA ALA A 551 26.86 23.18 -32.17
C ALA A 551 26.98 21.73 -32.58
N SER A 552 27.73 20.94 -31.80
CA SER A 552 27.82 19.47 -31.96
C SER A 552 26.95 18.81 -30.89
N LEU A 553 25.96 18.08 -31.34
CA LEU A 553 25.08 17.24 -30.52
C LEU A 553 25.67 15.84 -30.43
N TRP A 554 25.83 15.33 -29.20
CA TRP A 554 26.48 14.04 -28.99
C TRP A 554 25.51 12.98 -28.51
N ASP A 555 25.69 11.75 -28.97
CA ASP A 555 24.99 10.54 -28.55
C ASP A 555 23.45 10.68 -28.68
N SER A 556 22.68 10.43 -27.62
CA SER A 556 21.21 10.51 -27.66
C SER A 556 20.66 11.86 -28.13
N LYS A 557 21.46 12.94 -28.05
CA LYS A 557 21.03 14.25 -28.55
C LYS A 557 21.22 14.37 -30.08
N ALA A 558 22.14 13.63 -30.65
CA ALA A 558 22.33 13.59 -32.12
C ALA A 558 21.10 12.97 -32.82
N ASP A 559 20.37 12.07 -32.14
CA ASP A 559 19.19 11.39 -32.66
C ASP A 559 17.88 12.19 -32.50
N MET A 560 17.94 13.36 -31.86
CA MET A 560 16.74 14.20 -31.66
C MET A 560 16.15 14.63 -33.02
N LEU A 561 14.82 14.65 -33.09
CA LEU A 561 14.11 15.22 -34.23
C LEU A 561 14.23 16.74 -34.16
N ILE A 562 15.07 17.32 -35.01
CA ILE A 562 15.35 18.76 -35.09
C ILE A 562 15.30 19.16 -36.56
N GLU A 563 14.55 20.22 -36.86
CA GLU A 563 14.40 20.77 -38.21
C GLU A 563 14.90 22.22 -38.27
N VAL A 564 15.26 22.65 -39.48
CA VAL A 564 15.59 24.06 -39.73
C VAL A 564 14.36 24.92 -39.47
N GLY A 565 14.56 25.96 -38.69
CA GLY A 565 13.47 26.86 -38.26
C GLY A 565 12.94 26.56 -36.86
N ASP A 566 13.28 25.44 -36.26
CA ASP A 566 12.86 25.13 -34.89
C ASP A 566 13.49 26.10 -33.88
N PRO A 567 12.73 26.61 -32.91
CA PRO A 567 13.30 27.34 -31.79
C PRO A 567 13.99 26.35 -30.84
N ILE A 568 15.12 26.75 -30.29
CA ILE A 568 15.93 25.90 -29.38
C ILE A 568 16.43 26.71 -28.19
N LYS A 569 16.39 26.11 -27.02
CA LYS A 569 17.08 26.56 -25.82
C LYS A 569 18.09 25.52 -25.38
N VAL A 570 19.34 25.92 -25.21
CA VAL A 570 20.43 25.06 -24.76
C VAL A 570 20.95 25.58 -23.44
N GLN A 571 20.85 24.74 -22.39
CA GLN A 571 21.43 25.02 -21.06
C GLN A 571 22.77 24.31 -20.94
N ASN A 572 23.72 25.00 -20.32
CA ASN A 572 25.05 24.50 -19.97
C ASN A 572 25.80 23.85 -21.14
N PRO A 573 25.85 24.48 -22.33
CA PRO A 573 26.71 24.00 -23.41
C PRO A 573 28.18 24.20 -23.01
N ARG A 574 29.05 23.32 -23.46
CA ARG A 574 30.49 23.52 -23.34
C ARG A 574 31.02 24.27 -24.56
N ILE A 575 31.67 25.41 -24.34
CA ILE A 575 32.27 26.16 -25.42
C ILE A 575 33.67 25.64 -25.72
N ARG A 576 34.04 25.58 -26.97
CA ARG A 576 35.38 25.24 -27.44
C ARG A 576 35.76 26.13 -28.63
N TYR A 577 37.04 26.44 -28.70
CA TYR A 577 37.63 27.13 -29.84
C TYR A 577 38.30 26.11 -30.79
N ASP A 578 37.81 26.03 -32.02
CA ASP A 578 38.35 25.20 -33.09
C ASP A 578 38.01 25.88 -34.41
N ASN A 579 38.95 26.70 -34.91
CA ASN A 579 38.72 27.61 -36.06
C ASN A 579 37.44 28.46 -35.89
N GLY A 580 37.24 29.03 -34.68
CA GLY A 580 36.06 29.74 -34.24
C GLY A 580 35.41 29.05 -33.06
N LEU A 581 34.55 29.77 -32.35
CA LEU A 581 33.81 29.27 -31.20
C LEU A 581 32.78 28.22 -31.70
N LYS A 582 32.72 27.11 -31.00
CA LYS A 582 31.75 26.01 -31.19
C LYS A 582 31.15 25.57 -29.89
N LEU A 583 29.90 25.13 -29.93
CA LEU A 583 29.23 24.54 -28.79
C LEU A 583 29.33 23.01 -28.83
N ASN A 584 29.67 22.42 -27.68
CA ASN A 584 29.53 20.99 -27.44
C ASN A 584 28.34 20.74 -26.54
N ILE A 585 27.31 20.08 -27.04
CA ILE A 585 26.07 19.74 -26.36
C ILE A 585 26.10 18.25 -26.04
N GLY A 586 26.75 17.89 -24.95
CA GLY A 586 26.95 16.53 -24.50
C GLY A 586 26.01 16.15 -23.34
N SER A 587 26.47 15.18 -22.55
CA SER A 587 25.67 14.62 -21.42
C SER A 587 25.36 15.62 -20.31
N SER A 588 26.18 16.65 -20.14
CA SER A 588 26.00 17.69 -19.11
C SER A 588 25.13 18.88 -19.54
N SER A 589 24.72 18.92 -20.82
CA SER A 589 23.89 20.01 -21.36
C SER A 589 22.45 19.56 -21.47
N ASN A 590 21.47 20.49 -21.43
CA ASN A 590 20.08 20.21 -21.73
C ASN A 590 19.63 20.95 -22.99
N ILE A 591 18.83 20.29 -23.81
CA ILE A 591 18.10 20.91 -24.92
C ILE A 591 16.63 20.96 -24.50
N LEU A 592 16.06 22.14 -24.52
CA LEU A 592 14.70 22.43 -24.04
C LEU A 592 13.93 23.23 -25.09
N GLU A 593 12.61 23.19 -25.00
CA GLU A 593 11.76 24.12 -25.71
C GLU A 593 11.81 25.48 -24.99
N PRO A 594 11.99 26.59 -25.72
CA PRO A 594 11.87 27.92 -25.14
C PRO A 594 10.45 28.15 -24.58
N SER A 595 10.33 28.93 -23.50
CA SER A 595 9.05 29.36 -22.94
C SER A 595 8.27 30.23 -23.96
N ILE A 596 6.99 30.39 -23.75
CA ILE A 596 6.15 31.27 -24.59
C ILE A 596 6.69 32.70 -24.66
N LYS A 597 7.24 33.22 -23.56
CA LYS A 597 7.87 34.52 -23.50
C LYS A 597 9.12 34.55 -24.36
N GLU A 598 10.01 33.58 -24.21
CA GLU A 598 11.25 33.46 -25.00
C GLU A 598 10.94 33.28 -26.49
N LEU A 599 9.94 32.47 -26.87
CA LEU A 599 9.50 32.25 -28.25
C LEU A 599 9.13 33.58 -28.96
N ASN A 600 8.50 34.49 -28.24
CA ASN A 600 8.11 35.81 -28.79
C ASN A 600 9.31 36.73 -29.04
N GLU A 601 10.47 36.44 -28.42
CA GLU A 601 11.69 37.22 -28.58
C GLU A 601 12.65 36.67 -29.65
N ILE A 602 12.42 35.39 -30.08
CA ILE A 602 13.22 34.72 -31.11
C ILE A 602 12.73 35.12 -32.50
N PRO A 603 13.52 35.80 -33.35
CA PRO A 603 13.11 36.14 -34.69
C PRO A 603 12.81 34.91 -35.56
N SER A 604 12.03 35.12 -36.63
CA SER A 604 11.85 34.07 -37.65
C SER A 604 13.16 33.81 -38.41
N THR A 605 13.21 32.67 -39.11
CA THR A 605 14.40 32.31 -39.92
C THR A 605 14.69 33.39 -40.95
N GLU A 606 13.66 33.94 -41.63
CA GLU A 606 13.81 34.99 -42.63
C GLU A 606 14.32 36.31 -42.04
N GLU A 607 13.86 36.63 -40.82
CA GLU A 607 14.37 37.82 -40.09
C GLU A 607 15.82 37.62 -39.69
N LEU A 608 16.19 36.46 -39.19
CA LEU A 608 17.58 36.13 -38.85
C LEU A 608 18.48 36.16 -40.06
N GLU A 609 18.06 35.57 -41.19
CA GLU A 609 18.82 35.67 -42.44
C GLU A 609 19.02 37.11 -42.86
N SER A 610 18.02 37.96 -42.73
CA SER A 610 18.12 39.38 -43.06
C SER A 610 19.07 40.17 -42.17
N ILE A 611 19.15 39.79 -40.87
CA ILE A 611 20.03 40.44 -39.90
C ILE A 611 21.48 39.95 -40.01
N LEU A 612 21.66 38.64 -40.14
CA LEU A 612 22.97 37.98 -40.00
C LEU A 612 23.73 37.86 -41.33
N PHE A 613 23.04 37.87 -42.48
CA PHE A 613 23.67 37.75 -43.78
C PHE A 613 23.58 39.03 -44.57
N THR A 614 24.69 39.55 -44.98
CA THR A 614 24.75 40.70 -45.87
C THR A 614 24.61 40.19 -47.33
N ALA A 615 23.57 40.65 -48.05
CA ALA A 615 23.43 40.36 -49.47
C ALA A 615 24.45 41.21 -50.24
N LYS A 616 25.32 40.54 -50.97
CA LYS A 616 26.36 41.17 -51.81
C LYS A 616 26.33 40.60 -53.24
N ASP A 617 26.70 41.43 -54.20
CA ASP A 617 27.01 40.97 -55.52
C ASP A 617 28.34 40.24 -55.54
N ILE A 618 28.46 39.15 -56.28
CA ILE A 618 29.67 38.29 -56.33
C ILE A 618 30.93 39.10 -56.60
N GLY A 619 30.83 40.12 -57.41
CA GLY A 619 31.96 40.99 -57.75
C GLY A 619 32.40 41.98 -56.67
N MET A 620 31.65 42.04 -55.56
CA MET A 620 31.94 42.92 -54.39
C MET A 620 32.42 42.12 -53.16
N LEU A 621 32.66 40.81 -53.32
CA LEU A 621 33.16 39.99 -52.26
C LEU A 621 34.60 40.34 -51.91
N GLU A 622 34.88 40.51 -50.62
CA GLU A 622 36.22 40.69 -50.09
C GLU A 622 36.76 39.35 -49.50
N GLU A 623 38.04 39.26 -49.31
CA GLU A 623 38.70 38.05 -48.74
C GLU A 623 38.29 37.95 -47.26
N GLU A 624 37.86 36.76 -46.84
CA GLU A 624 37.45 36.41 -45.46
C GLU A 624 36.20 37.14 -44.90
N GLU A 625 35.28 37.61 -45.74
CA GLU A 625 33.99 38.16 -45.29
C GLU A 625 33.06 37.07 -44.74
N PRO A 626 32.71 37.09 -43.47
CA PRO A 626 31.78 36.09 -42.92
C PRO A 626 30.33 36.40 -43.28
N ASN A 627 29.50 35.37 -43.31
CA ASN A 627 28.03 35.49 -43.41
C ASN A 627 27.51 36.32 -44.60
N VAL A 628 28.04 36.11 -45.79
CA VAL A 628 27.61 36.79 -47.00
C VAL A 628 26.61 35.93 -47.75
N LYS A 629 25.46 36.49 -48.10
CA LYS A 629 24.47 35.86 -48.99
C LYS A 629 24.67 36.39 -50.42
N VAL A 630 24.94 35.49 -51.37
CA VAL A 630 25.10 35.85 -52.76
C VAL A 630 23.95 35.27 -53.61
N HIS A 631 23.43 36.06 -54.54
CA HIS A 631 22.49 35.59 -55.54
C HIS A 631 23.17 35.58 -56.91
N GLY A 632 23.13 34.45 -57.57
CA GLY A 632 23.76 34.30 -58.87
C GLY A 632 23.10 33.23 -59.72
N THR A 633 23.34 33.25 -61.00
CA THR A 633 22.93 32.18 -61.91
C THR A 633 24.13 31.25 -62.15
N LEU A 634 23.95 29.98 -61.80
CA LEU A 634 24.95 28.97 -62.05
C LEU A 634 25.11 28.76 -63.58
N LYS A 635 26.21 29.23 -64.14
CA LYS A 635 26.45 29.16 -65.57
C LYS A 635 27.12 27.85 -66.03
N ASN A 636 28.08 27.37 -65.30
CA ASN A 636 28.79 26.13 -65.59
C ASN A 636 29.17 25.40 -64.30
N ILE A 637 29.16 24.08 -64.29
CA ILE A 637 29.70 23.22 -63.26
C ILE A 637 30.94 22.51 -63.84
N TYR A 638 32.13 22.85 -63.38
CA TYR A 638 33.40 22.20 -63.75
C TYR A 638 33.71 21.09 -62.78
N THR A 639 33.27 19.86 -63.06
CA THR A 639 33.31 18.74 -62.12
C THR A 639 34.72 18.31 -61.74
N ASP A 640 35.74 18.62 -62.56
CA ASP A 640 37.12 18.12 -62.34
C ASP A 640 37.99 19.02 -61.44
N LYS A 641 37.55 20.21 -61.08
CA LYS A 641 38.31 21.19 -60.31
C LYS A 641 37.57 21.84 -59.12
N ILE A 642 36.32 21.51 -58.91
CA ILE A 642 35.45 22.18 -57.93
C ILE A 642 35.16 21.30 -56.71
N LEU A 643 35.30 20.01 -56.84
CA LEU A 643 35.09 19.08 -55.75
C LEU A 643 36.40 18.87 -54.98
N ILE A 644 36.48 19.44 -53.79
CA ILE A 644 37.51 19.05 -52.83
C ILE A 644 36.93 17.95 -51.99
N TYR A 645 37.55 16.77 -52.01
CA TYR A 645 37.16 15.67 -51.19
C TYR A 645 37.81 15.83 -49.82
N LYS A 646 37.04 15.67 -48.78
CA LYS A 646 37.47 15.81 -47.41
C LYS A 646 37.21 14.53 -46.60
N CYS A 647 38.09 14.26 -45.67
CA CYS A 647 37.88 13.20 -44.70
C CYS A 647 36.63 13.48 -43.83
N PRO A 648 35.68 12.56 -43.75
CA PRO A 648 34.47 12.76 -42.94
C PRO A 648 34.74 12.88 -41.43
N PHE A 649 35.95 12.48 -41.00
CA PHE A 649 36.29 12.42 -39.57
C PHE A 649 37.14 13.60 -39.10
N CYS A 650 38.03 14.13 -39.92
CA CYS A 650 38.95 15.21 -39.53
C CYS A 650 38.93 16.41 -40.47
N ASP A 651 38.06 16.41 -41.47
CA ASP A 651 37.86 17.49 -42.46
C ASP A 651 39.08 17.88 -43.27
N ASN A 652 40.18 17.09 -43.19
CA ASN A 652 41.35 17.29 -44.02
C ASN A 652 41.10 16.89 -45.47
N THR A 653 41.75 17.60 -46.40
CA THR A 653 41.68 17.29 -47.84
C THR A 653 42.29 15.91 -48.14
N ILE A 654 41.59 15.12 -48.92
CA ILE A 654 41.94 13.78 -49.34
C ILE A 654 41.75 13.65 -50.84
N ASP A 655 42.35 12.63 -51.47
CA ASP A 655 42.01 12.31 -52.84
C ASP A 655 40.70 11.53 -52.95
N LYS A 656 40.00 11.68 -54.07
CA LYS A 656 38.70 11.04 -54.32
C LYS A 656 38.66 9.53 -54.05
N ASP A 657 39.81 8.86 -54.32
CA ASP A 657 39.91 7.41 -54.26
C ASP A 657 40.61 6.92 -52.98
N ASP A 658 40.92 7.82 -52.04
CA ASP A 658 41.53 7.46 -50.78
C ASP A 658 40.54 6.63 -49.93
N LYS A 659 40.99 5.45 -49.49
CA LYS A 659 40.25 4.53 -48.62
C LYS A 659 40.57 4.73 -47.15
N GLU A 660 41.61 5.48 -46.84
CA GLU A 660 42.08 5.76 -45.49
C GLU A 660 42.66 7.18 -45.44
N CYS A 661 42.31 7.92 -44.39
CA CYS A 661 42.86 9.26 -44.20
C CYS A 661 44.26 9.22 -43.59
N VAL A 662 45.25 9.79 -44.28
CA VAL A 662 46.66 9.84 -43.82
C VAL A 662 46.85 10.67 -42.54
N ILE A 663 45.88 11.47 -42.15
CA ILE A 663 45.96 12.36 -40.97
C ILE A 663 45.35 11.72 -39.73
N CYS A 664 44.18 11.11 -39.86
CA CYS A 664 43.45 10.50 -38.70
C CYS A 664 43.43 8.97 -38.75
N ASN A 665 44.00 8.33 -39.78
CA ASN A 665 44.09 6.88 -40.01
C ASN A 665 42.72 6.16 -40.01
N ASN A 666 41.63 6.89 -40.24
CA ASN A 666 40.29 6.29 -40.36
C ASN A 666 39.99 5.84 -41.78
N GLU A 667 39.34 4.69 -41.89
CA GLU A 667 38.91 4.14 -43.19
C GLU A 667 37.74 5.01 -43.75
N ILE A 668 37.89 5.42 -45.02
CA ILE A 668 36.93 6.30 -45.69
C ILE A 668 36.03 5.44 -46.58
N THR A 669 34.79 5.30 -46.19
CA THR A 669 33.77 4.62 -47.00
C THR A 669 33.06 5.59 -47.96
N VAL A 670 32.82 6.82 -47.53
CA VAL A 670 32.22 7.90 -48.34
C VAL A 670 32.92 9.21 -48.00
N PRO A 671 33.67 9.84 -48.87
CA PRO A 671 34.30 11.13 -48.61
C PRO A 671 33.24 12.26 -48.61
N LYS A 672 33.45 13.28 -47.76
CA LYS A 672 32.77 14.54 -47.89
C LYS A 672 33.30 15.33 -49.08
N TYR A 673 32.47 16.16 -49.69
CA TYR A 673 32.96 17.11 -50.67
C TYR A 673 32.50 18.50 -50.36
N THR A 674 33.37 19.45 -50.66
CA THR A 674 33.03 20.86 -50.62
C THR A 674 33.16 21.47 -52.00
N PHE A 675 32.33 22.46 -52.33
CA PHE A 675 32.40 23.13 -53.62
C PHE A 675 33.23 24.40 -53.45
N ILE A 676 34.13 24.65 -54.38
CA ILE A 676 34.73 25.95 -54.56
C ILE A 676 33.93 26.67 -55.66
N ILE A 677 33.25 27.74 -55.30
CA ILE A 677 32.61 28.63 -56.26
C ILE A 677 33.62 29.72 -56.61
N SER A 678 34.17 29.68 -57.81
CA SER A 678 35.07 30.73 -58.30
C SER A 678 34.39 31.64 -59.33
#